data_603793d6ef6f01836c2d8ddb35ba0056
#
_entry.id   603793d6ef6f01836c2d8ddb35ba0056
#
_cell.length_a   1.000
_cell.length_b   1.000
_cell.length_c   1.000
_cell.angle_alpha   90.00
_cell.angle_beta   90.00
_cell.angle_gamma   90.00
#
_symmetry.space_group_name_H-M   'P 1'
#
loop_
_entity.id
_entity.type
_entity.pdbx_description
1 polymer ?
#
loop_
_entity_poly.entity_id
_entity_poly.type
_entity_poly.pdbx_seq_one_letter_code
_entity_poly.pdbx_strand_id
1 'polypeptide(L)'
;MKTQTLLTYRTLRRALPALLIALCALVTPVMAQNTAGGTVISNTASATYSDGSNSYTATSNTVTVTVANVSGLVITPDAQNNPSVVPGQTAVDFSFTVTNTGNFTDQVRFLQSGASVQINNASYGTITAAVIDNGDNVIGAGDTDILANGADVLKSLAQNATATVIVRINVSASAPSGQTITVSLGDSASDNVAANTSAHEVRTVSASSVNGLREAVGSINAPIQNDVQLRAVLNAPAGPVALGSNITYTTSLCNDGARSAASMTLGGNSGIYIVAPVPVGTVVSAANSFPAGTLYTTSALSTAPQSATWTTTAPSPLSSTTRVAFKVGTTLAAAACSANFSLIVTITTTNATTPIYEIVDAFANNTLSAVVTDQSGDNLTNNGDGNANFNEPLQGGTAVAGQGFQQPTTLTQVGSVLLGPSGSPAAVGATNNNDDFTNRSVTTGIAGVAPGGVTTASGVIVYTNTVQNTGNANDTFTLTAPTVPAGFTVEISTNGGTSYTTVSGGGSTTLAIAFGASANVLVRITAPAAQTILTAFSTTIRATSGIDNTQKNDTLDRLYTGFIRLDKTVSVSNATGVGAATDAVPGADITYTITYANIMTSAAVGTGNSTLAATNLVITEDGSSGSNNWGTTTTQIVGSATDSNSGTLTGDAAASTVLTDTVASVAAGSNGTFVFKRKIK
;
A
#
# COMPACT_ATOMS: atom_id res chain seq x y z
N MET A 1 -12.10 -15.56 50.89
CA MET A 1 -12.40 -14.52 49.86
C MET A 1 -11.33 -13.41 49.85
N LYS A 2 -10.03 -13.77 49.74
CA LYS A 2 -8.92 -12.78 49.71
C LYS A 2 -7.73 -13.27 48.86
N THR A 3 -7.93 -14.23 47.93
CA THR A 3 -6.83 -14.81 47.15
C THR A 3 -6.97 -14.67 45.61
N GLN A 4 -8.00 -14.01 45.10
CA GLN A 4 -8.20 -13.82 43.66
C GLN A 4 -7.78 -12.45 43.12
N THR A 5 -7.54 -11.47 43.97
CA THR A 5 -7.19 -10.11 43.51
C THR A 5 -5.69 -9.88 43.29
N LEU A 6 -4.82 -10.83 43.71
CA LEU A 6 -3.37 -10.67 43.54
C LEU A 6 -2.83 -11.30 42.22
N LEU A 7 -3.59 -12.16 41.57
CA LEU A 7 -3.18 -12.81 40.34
C LEU A 7 -3.40 -11.93 39.09
N THR A 8 -4.39 -11.06 39.13
CA THR A 8 -4.67 -10.12 38.02
C THR A 8 -3.69 -8.95 37.92
N TYR A 9 -3.10 -8.57 39.05
CA TYR A 9 -2.15 -7.45 39.08
C TYR A 9 -0.73 -7.84 38.61
N ARG A 10 -0.37 -9.12 38.69
CA ARG A 10 0.93 -9.63 38.21
C ARG A 10 0.96 -9.91 36.70
N THR A 11 -0.18 -10.25 36.13
CA THR A 11 -0.31 -10.45 34.67
C THR A 11 -0.35 -9.12 33.92
N LEU A 12 -0.97 -8.08 34.48
CA LEU A 12 -1.00 -6.75 33.85
C LEU A 12 0.37 -6.05 33.86
N ARG A 13 1.21 -6.28 34.89
CA ARG A 13 2.57 -5.69 34.94
C ARG A 13 3.58 -6.38 33.99
N ARG A 14 3.29 -7.59 33.51
CA ARG A 14 4.14 -8.28 32.52
C ARG A 14 3.69 -8.06 31.08
N ALA A 15 2.44 -7.69 30.86
CA ALA A 15 1.90 -7.39 29.54
C ALA A 15 2.21 -5.95 29.07
N LEU A 16 2.30 -4.99 30.00
CA LEU A 16 2.56 -3.58 29.63
C LEU A 16 3.93 -3.33 28.97
N PRO A 17 5.05 -3.91 29.44
CA PRO A 17 6.32 -3.73 28.75
C PRO A 17 6.39 -4.50 27.42
N ALA A 18 5.73 -5.64 27.29
CA ALA A 18 5.68 -6.37 26.00
C ALA A 18 4.82 -5.64 24.97
N LEU A 19 3.74 -4.98 25.38
CA LEU A 19 2.90 -4.16 24.51
C LEU A 19 3.63 -2.85 24.10
N LEU A 20 4.42 -2.27 25.00
CA LEU A 20 5.21 -1.06 24.68
C LEU A 20 6.38 -1.39 23.74
N ILE A 21 7.00 -2.56 23.88
CA ILE A 21 8.06 -3.03 22.97
C ILE A 21 7.47 -3.41 21.60
N ALA A 22 6.30 -4.04 21.56
CA ALA A 22 5.60 -4.33 20.33
C ALA A 22 5.10 -3.05 19.60
N LEU A 23 4.74 -2.00 20.34
CA LEU A 23 4.34 -0.72 19.75
C LEU A 23 5.55 0.07 19.23
N CYS A 24 6.73 -0.05 19.88
CA CYS A 24 7.98 0.53 19.35
C CYS A 24 8.54 -0.23 18.14
N ALA A 25 8.24 -1.52 17.98
CA ALA A 25 8.68 -2.29 16.81
C ALA A 25 7.80 -2.05 15.56
N LEU A 26 6.65 -1.38 15.71
CA LEU A 26 5.75 -1.01 14.60
C LEU A 26 5.94 0.44 14.12
N VAL A 27 6.84 1.18 14.72
CA VAL A 27 7.27 2.46 14.17
C VAL A 27 8.36 2.15 13.14
N THR A 28 7.97 1.81 11.93
CA THR A 28 8.85 2.04 10.79
C THR A 28 9.27 3.51 10.87
N PRO A 29 10.56 3.84 10.83
CA PRO A 29 10.96 5.23 10.71
C PRO A 29 10.34 5.71 9.40
N VAL A 30 9.27 6.49 9.50
CA VAL A 30 8.87 7.37 8.41
C VAL A 30 10.09 8.30 8.29
N MET A 31 10.95 8.01 7.33
CA MET A 31 11.97 8.95 6.93
C MET A 31 11.19 10.19 6.52
N ALA A 32 11.21 11.19 7.38
CA ALA A 32 10.63 12.48 7.05
C ALA A 32 11.29 12.92 5.76
N GLN A 33 10.56 12.88 4.68
CA GLN A 33 11.07 13.36 3.39
C GLN A 33 11.46 14.82 3.62
N ASN A 34 12.74 15.12 3.46
CA ASN A 34 13.25 16.47 3.65
C ASN A 34 12.45 17.42 2.78
N THR A 35 11.93 18.48 3.36
CA THR A 35 11.20 19.48 2.59
C THR A 35 12.11 20.02 1.49
N ALA A 36 11.62 20.05 0.28
CA ALA A 36 12.40 20.50 -0.87
C ALA A 36 12.89 21.93 -0.67
N GLY A 37 14.13 22.17 -1.05
CA GLY A 37 14.71 23.51 -1.07
C GLY A 37 13.90 24.43 -2.00
N GLY A 38 13.78 25.68 -1.63
CA GLY A 38 12.93 26.64 -2.34
C GLY A 38 11.44 26.54 -1.99
N THR A 39 11.02 25.56 -1.21
CA THR A 39 9.64 25.46 -0.75
C THR A 39 9.29 26.68 0.11
N VAL A 40 8.23 27.35 -0.25
CA VAL A 40 7.70 28.46 0.55
C VAL A 40 6.67 27.90 1.52
N ILE A 41 6.97 28.03 2.80
CA ILE A 41 6.03 27.71 3.88
C ILE A 41 5.31 28.99 4.23
N SER A 42 4.02 29.02 4.07
CA SER A 42 3.17 30.17 4.38
C SER A 42 2.24 29.86 5.54
N ASN A 43 1.99 30.85 6.35
CA ASN A 43 1.07 30.74 7.47
C ASN A 43 0.20 32.01 7.55
N THR A 44 -1.08 31.78 7.77
CA THR A 44 -2.08 32.83 7.94
C THR A 44 -2.98 32.42 9.08
N ALA A 45 -3.24 33.32 10.00
CA ALA A 45 -4.16 33.08 11.11
C ALA A 45 -5.54 33.68 10.78
N SER A 46 -6.59 33.00 11.21
CA SER A 46 -7.94 33.55 11.16
C SER A 46 -8.54 33.56 12.56
N ALA A 47 -9.33 34.54 12.83
CA ALA A 47 -10.11 34.66 14.06
C ALA A 47 -11.57 34.92 13.70
N THR A 48 -12.47 34.25 14.38
CA THR A 48 -13.90 34.53 14.32
C THR A 48 -14.30 35.27 15.59
N TYR A 49 -15.10 36.30 15.45
CA TYR A 49 -15.64 37.06 16.58
C TYR A 49 -17.08 37.48 16.28
N SER A 50 -17.77 37.87 17.30
CA SER A 50 -19.18 38.30 17.16
C SER A 50 -19.42 39.61 17.94
N ASP A 51 -20.32 40.42 17.43
CA ASP A 51 -20.84 41.60 18.12
C ASP A 51 -22.10 41.29 18.93
N GLY A 52 -22.46 40.01 19.05
CA GLY A 52 -23.67 39.54 19.72
C GLY A 52 -24.85 39.36 18.75
N SER A 53 -24.78 39.90 17.53
CA SER A 53 -25.81 39.77 16.50
C SER A 53 -25.30 39.16 15.22
N ASN A 54 -24.05 39.42 14.88
CA ASN A 54 -23.38 38.91 13.67
C ASN A 54 -22.05 38.28 13.99
N SER A 55 -21.63 37.35 13.17
CA SER A 55 -20.30 36.74 13.23
C SER A 55 -19.40 37.33 12.15
N TYR A 56 -18.17 37.62 12.52
CA TYR A 56 -17.17 38.21 11.67
C TYR A 56 -15.92 37.32 11.65
N THR A 57 -15.20 37.41 10.57
CA THR A 57 -13.90 36.72 10.43
C THR A 57 -12.84 37.80 10.13
N ALA A 58 -11.76 37.77 10.87
CA ALA A 58 -10.55 38.54 10.60
C ALA A 58 -9.44 37.56 10.19
N THR A 59 -8.69 37.96 9.20
CA THR A 59 -7.55 37.15 8.71
C THR A 59 -6.27 37.97 8.82
N SER A 60 -5.20 37.38 9.31
CA SER A 60 -3.90 38.03 9.38
C SER A 60 -3.26 38.19 8.00
N ASN A 61 -2.20 38.96 7.92
CA ASN A 61 -1.28 38.86 6.80
C ASN A 61 -0.68 37.46 6.74
N THR A 62 -0.33 37.03 5.55
CA THR A 62 0.45 35.81 5.34
C THR A 62 1.92 36.07 5.64
N VAL A 63 2.52 35.24 6.47
CA VAL A 63 3.96 35.21 6.67
C VAL A 63 4.55 34.01 5.96
N THR A 64 5.72 34.17 5.38
CA THR A 64 6.38 33.12 4.60
C THR A 64 7.80 32.90 5.05
N VAL A 65 8.22 31.64 4.98
CA VAL A 65 9.61 31.22 5.14
C VAL A 65 9.97 30.34 3.96
N THR A 66 11.08 30.61 3.33
CA THR A 66 11.57 29.77 2.23
C THR A 66 12.59 28.78 2.79
N VAL A 67 12.38 27.51 2.49
CA VAL A 67 13.32 26.45 2.87
C VAL A 67 14.62 26.64 2.09
N ALA A 68 15.72 26.70 2.81
CA ALA A 68 17.03 26.84 2.17
C ALA A 68 17.41 25.56 1.39
N ASN A 69 18.15 25.73 0.32
CA ASN A 69 18.78 24.63 -0.39
C ASN A 69 19.93 24.08 0.46
N VAL A 70 19.92 22.78 0.71
CA VAL A 70 20.98 22.06 1.41
C VAL A 70 21.52 20.98 0.48
N SER A 71 22.78 21.07 0.13
CA SER A 71 23.44 20.02 -0.68
C SER A 71 23.66 18.78 0.16
N GLY A 72 23.61 17.62 -0.48
CA GLY A 72 23.92 16.34 0.13
C GLY A 72 24.37 15.34 -0.93
N LEU A 73 25.39 14.58 -0.64
CA LEU A 73 25.92 13.57 -1.54
C LEU A 73 26.34 12.34 -0.75
N VAL A 74 25.97 11.17 -1.25
CA VAL A 74 26.42 9.88 -0.73
C VAL A 74 26.79 9.00 -1.91
N ILE A 75 27.90 8.31 -1.77
CA ILE A 75 28.33 7.27 -2.72
C ILE A 75 28.33 5.94 -1.96
N THR A 76 27.66 4.96 -2.53
CA THR A 76 27.64 3.59 -2.01
C THR A 76 28.00 2.61 -3.12
N PRO A 77 28.62 1.49 -2.76
CA PRO A 77 29.10 1.10 -1.45
C PRO A 77 30.39 1.86 -1.06
N ASP A 78 30.71 1.83 0.25
CA ASP A 78 32.00 2.29 0.78
C ASP A 78 32.61 1.18 1.63
N ALA A 79 33.87 0.86 1.35
CA ALA A 79 34.63 -0.24 1.95
C ALA A 79 33.96 -1.63 1.79
N GLN A 80 33.15 -1.81 0.77
CA GLN A 80 32.53 -3.11 0.48
C GLN A 80 33.55 -4.10 -0.07
N ASN A 81 33.46 -5.36 0.36
CA ASN A 81 34.23 -6.43 -0.24
C ASN A 81 33.49 -6.99 -1.47
N ASN A 82 34.19 -7.08 -2.57
CA ASN A 82 33.70 -7.62 -3.84
C ASN A 82 34.36 -8.96 -4.16
N PRO A 83 33.87 -9.69 -5.18
CA PRO A 83 34.49 -10.90 -5.66
C PRO A 83 36.00 -10.77 -5.82
N SER A 84 36.73 -11.85 -5.52
CA SER A 84 38.16 -11.90 -5.79
C SER A 84 38.45 -11.84 -7.28
N VAL A 85 39.51 -11.13 -7.61
CA VAL A 85 40.02 -11.03 -8.99
C VAL A 85 41.29 -11.86 -9.14
N VAL A 86 41.64 -12.22 -10.36
CA VAL A 86 42.88 -12.96 -10.64
C VAL A 86 43.82 -12.11 -11.49
N PRO A 87 45.14 -12.28 -11.36
CA PRO A 87 46.11 -11.60 -12.21
C PRO A 87 45.83 -11.86 -13.68
N GLY A 88 45.82 -10.81 -14.48
CA GLY A 88 45.52 -10.87 -15.92
C GLY A 88 44.03 -10.89 -16.27
N GLN A 89 43.14 -10.83 -15.29
CA GLN A 89 41.71 -10.73 -15.54
C GLN A 89 41.38 -9.38 -16.20
N THR A 90 40.56 -9.41 -17.23
CA THR A 90 40.12 -8.21 -17.96
C THR A 90 38.64 -7.94 -17.76
N ALA A 91 38.25 -6.67 -17.95
CA ALA A 91 36.87 -6.24 -17.93
C ALA A 91 36.13 -6.54 -16.61
N VAL A 92 36.78 -6.28 -15.46
CA VAL A 92 36.15 -6.38 -14.14
C VAL A 92 35.41 -5.09 -13.83
N ASP A 93 34.13 -5.20 -13.57
CA ASP A 93 33.23 -4.04 -13.35
C ASP A 93 32.97 -3.84 -11.85
N PHE A 94 33.02 -2.58 -11.42
CA PHE A 94 32.69 -2.10 -10.10
C PHE A 94 31.61 -1.03 -10.22
N SER A 95 30.48 -1.26 -9.56
CA SER A 95 29.35 -0.35 -9.62
C SER A 95 29.19 0.45 -8.35
N PHE A 96 29.03 1.74 -8.50
CA PHE A 96 28.76 2.70 -7.44
C PHE A 96 27.40 3.36 -7.68
N THR A 97 26.68 3.62 -6.62
CA THR A 97 25.46 4.42 -6.65
C THR A 97 25.77 5.78 -6.02
N VAL A 98 25.64 6.81 -6.81
CA VAL A 98 25.78 8.21 -6.38
C VAL A 98 24.39 8.76 -6.13
N THR A 99 24.10 9.17 -4.88
CA THR A 99 22.79 9.64 -4.44
C THR A 99 22.85 11.09 -4.04
N ASN A 100 21.97 11.91 -4.60
CA ASN A 100 21.73 13.26 -4.09
C ASN A 100 20.85 13.18 -2.84
N THR A 101 21.44 13.31 -1.66
CA THR A 101 20.75 13.35 -0.36
C THR A 101 20.38 14.77 0.07
N GLY A 102 20.68 15.77 -0.74
CA GLY A 102 20.24 17.14 -0.55
C GLY A 102 18.73 17.30 -0.70
N ASN A 103 18.23 18.47 -0.44
CA ASN A 103 16.80 18.76 -0.52
C ASN A 103 16.39 19.48 -1.81
N PHE A 104 17.23 19.50 -2.82
CA PHE A 104 16.95 20.12 -4.12
C PHE A 104 17.70 19.39 -5.25
N THR A 105 17.34 19.69 -6.49
CA THR A 105 18.06 19.19 -7.66
C THR A 105 19.42 19.87 -7.75
N ASP A 106 20.49 19.09 -7.68
CA ASP A 106 21.87 19.59 -7.80
C ASP A 106 22.62 18.86 -8.93
N GLN A 107 23.73 19.43 -9.35
CA GLN A 107 24.63 18.78 -10.31
C GLN A 107 25.77 18.12 -9.52
N VAL A 108 26.03 16.86 -9.82
CA VAL A 108 27.19 16.13 -9.33
C VAL A 108 28.27 16.24 -10.39
N ARG A 109 29.46 16.68 -9.98
CA ARG A 109 30.64 16.82 -10.83
C ARG A 109 31.57 15.64 -10.64
N PHE A 110 31.98 15.08 -11.77
CA PHE A 110 33.07 14.14 -11.90
C PHE A 110 34.21 14.82 -12.66
N LEU A 111 35.40 14.72 -12.13
CA LEU A 111 36.57 15.42 -12.68
C LEU A 111 36.97 14.86 -14.02
N GLN A 112 37.46 15.74 -14.87
CA GLN A 112 37.94 15.41 -16.22
C GLN A 112 38.96 14.26 -16.23
N SER A 113 39.03 13.56 -17.35
CA SER A 113 40.00 12.48 -17.60
C SER A 113 39.97 11.38 -16.54
N GLY A 114 38.80 11.11 -15.96
CA GLY A 114 38.63 10.06 -14.95
C GLY A 114 39.33 10.32 -13.62
N ALA A 115 39.71 11.56 -13.32
CA ALA A 115 40.42 11.87 -12.08
C ALA A 115 39.64 11.50 -10.83
N SER A 116 38.29 11.50 -10.88
CA SER A 116 37.44 11.07 -9.77
C SER A 116 37.50 9.57 -9.45
N VAL A 117 38.15 8.77 -10.28
CA VAL A 117 38.24 7.32 -10.10
C VAL A 117 39.67 6.90 -9.91
N GLN A 118 39.91 6.04 -8.93
CA GLN A 118 41.28 5.58 -8.63
C GLN A 118 41.34 4.12 -8.21
N ILE A 119 42.51 3.56 -8.36
CA ILE A 119 42.91 2.25 -7.81
C ILE A 119 43.98 2.52 -6.77
N ASN A 120 43.89 1.85 -5.61
CA ASN A 120 44.82 1.98 -4.51
C ASN A 120 46.29 1.74 -4.87
N ASN A 121 46.56 0.95 -5.92
CA ASN A 121 47.91 0.69 -6.40
C ASN A 121 47.89 0.44 -7.93
N ALA A 122 48.52 1.30 -8.67
CA ALA A 122 48.62 1.22 -10.13
C ALA A 122 49.34 -0.05 -10.66
N SER A 123 50.14 -0.73 -9.80
CA SER A 123 50.73 -2.00 -10.18
C SER A 123 49.77 -3.19 -10.15
N TYR A 124 48.61 -3.02 -9.52
CA TYR A 124 47.63 -4.08 -9.43
C TYR A 124 46.66 -4.12 -10.61
N GLY A 125 46.46 -2.99 -11.29
CA GLY A 125 45.58 -2.95 -12.46
C GLY A 125 45.47 -1.57 -13.06
N THR A 126 44.69 -1.48 -14.13
CA THR A 126 44.43 -0.23 -14.88
C THR A 126 42.92 -0.04 -15.05
N ILE A 127 42.46 1.17 -14.90
CA ILE A 127 41.08 1.54 -15.22
C ILE A 127 40.98 1.62 -16.75
N THR A 128 40.03 0.88 -17.31
CA THR A 128 39.83 0.82 -18.79
C THR A 128 38.56 1.49 -19.25
N ALA A 129 37.57 1.65 -18.35
CA ALA A 129 36.38 2.46 -18.57
C ALA A 129 35.86 2.99 -17.24
N ALA A 130 35.25 4.15 -17.24
CA ALA A 130 34.46 4.69 -16.15
C ALA A 130 33.32 5.50 -16.74
N VAL A 131 32.10 5.09 -16.47
CA VAL A 131 30.93 5.68 -17.13
C VAL A 131 29.81 5.96 -16.12
N ILE A 132 29.01 6.98 -16.41
CA ILE A 132 27.70 7.11 -15.78
C ILE A 132 26.73 6.31 -16.66
N ASP A 133 26.21 5.25 -16.11
CA ASP A 133 25.32 4.30 -16.75
C ASP A 133 23.99 4.94 -17.18
N ASN A 134 23.46 4.55 -18.31
CA ASN A 134 22.21 5.02 -18.88
C ASN A 134 20.98 4.31 -18.29
N GLY A 135 21.17 3.30 -17.42
CA GLY A 135 20.14 2.52 -16.75
C GLY A 135 20.04 1.06 -17.21
N ASP A 136 20.97 0.60 -18.08
CA ASP A 136 21.02 -0.80 -18.54
C ASP A 136 22.02 -1.67 -17.75
N ASN A 137 22.84 -1.06 -16.88
CA ASN A 137 23.88 -1.66 -16.05
C ASN A 137 24.99 -2.37 -16.84
N VAL A 138 25.23 -1.95 -18.07
CA VAL A 138 26.28 -2.49 -18.94
C VAL A 138 27.04 -1.34 -19.58
N ILE A 139 28.35 -1.34 -19.47
CA ILE A 139 29.17 -0.33 -20.18
C ILE A 139 28.96 -0.47 -21.67
N GLY A 140 28.36 0.54 -22.30
CA GLY A 140 27.96 0.50 -23.71
C GLY A 140 27.65 1.86 -24.35
N ALA A 141 26.99 1.79 -25.48
CA ALA A 141 26.57 2.98 -26.21
C ALA A 141 25.40 3.68 -25.49
N GLY A 142 25.54 4.98 -25.25
CA GLY A 142 24.54 5.77 -24.54
C GLY A 142 24.97 6.17 -23.12
N ASP A 143 26.00 5.56 -22.57
CA ASP A 143 26.60 5.95 -21.30
C ASP A 143 27.38 7.26 -21.44
N THR A 144 27.50 7.96 -20.34
CA THR A 144 28.36 9.15 -20.28
C THR A 144 29.75 8.74 -19.80
N ASP A 145 30.70 8.80 -20.70
CA ASP A 145 32.09 8.48 -20.39
C ASP A 145 32.71 9.58 -19.51
N ILE A 146 33.24 9.19 -18.35
CA ILE A 146 33.96 10.06 -17.43
C ILE A 146 35.48 9.83 -17.47
N LEU A 147 35.96 8.74 -18.07
CA LEU A 147 37.38 8.42 -18.18
C LEU A 147 38.06 9.16 -19.33
N ALA A 148 37.42 9.13 -20.51
CA ALA A 148 37.98 9.74 -21.73
C ALA A 148 37.56 11.20 -21.92
N ASN A 149 36.75 11.77 -21.02
CA ASN A 149 36.27 13.14 -21.19
C ASN A 149 37.34 14.18 -20.81
N GLY A 150 37.59 15.08 -21.76
CA GLY A 150 38.59 16.18 -21.57
C GLY A 150 38.10 17.34 -20.71
N ALA A 151 36.88 17.30 -20.21
CA ALA A 151 36.28 18.28 -19.30
C ALA A 151 35.53 17.57 -18.17
N ASP A 152 35.23 18.29 -17.08
CA ASP A 152 34.42 17.77 -16.01
C ASP A 152 33.05 17.33 -16.53
N VAL A 153 32.58 16.18 -16.04
CA VAL A 153 31.24 15.66 -16.37
C VAL A 153 30.28 16.09 -15.26
N LEU A 154 29.17 16.69 -15.66
CA LEU A 154 28.12 17.15 -14.76
C LEU A 154 26.87 16.30 -14.93
N LYS A 155 26.43 15.64 -13.87
CA LYS A 155 25.18 14.87 -13.79
C LYS A 155 24.16 15.57 -12.92
N SER A 156 23.04 15.98 -13.49
CA SER A 156 21.93 16.54 -12.72
C SER A 156 21.17 15.42 -12.01
N LEU A 157 21.01 15.53 -10.69
CA LEU A 157 20.25 14.61 -9.86
C LEU A 157 19.21 15.37 -9.08
N ALA A 158 17.95 14.99 -9.21
CA ALA A 158 16.87 15.48 -8.33
C ALA A 158 17.10 15.04 -6.89
N GLN A 159 16.37 15.61 -5.96
CA GLN A 159 16.36 15.16 -4.56
C GLN A 159 16.09 13.65 -4.49
N ASN A 160 16.91 12.90 -3.76
CA ASN A 160 16.88 11.44 -3.60
C ASN A 160 17.06 10.65 -4.91
N ALA A 161 17.36 11.31 -6.01
CA ALA A 161 17.69 10.61 -7.24
C ALA A 161 19.11 10.04 -7.19
N THR A 162 19.31 8.96 -7.95
CA THR A 162 20.56 8.23 -8.03
C THR A 162 21.11 8.25 -9.45
N ALA A 163 22.42 8.06 -9.56
CA ALA A 163 23.10 7.70 -10.79
C ALA A 163 24.03 6.52 -10.49
N THR A 164 24.01 5.53 -11.36
CA THR A 164 24.99 4.42 -11.31
C THR A 164 26.26 4.85 -12.05
N VAL A 165 27.41 4.61 -11.41
CA VAL A 165 28.73 4.78 -12.04
C VAL A 165 29.37 3.40 -12.10
N ILE A 166 29.73 2.95 -13.31
CA ILE A 166 30.41 1.66 -13.51
C ILE A 166 31.86 1.94 -13.87
N VAL A 167 32.77 1.35 -13.10
CA VAL A 167 34.21 1.42 -13.32
C VAL A 167 34.71 0.06 -13.74
N ARG A 168 35.30 -0.04 -14.92
CA ARG A 168 35.92 -1.26 -15.44
C ARG A 168 37.42 -1.19 -15.27
N ILE A 169 38.01 -2.25 -14.77
CA ILE A 169 39.45 -2.39 -14.67
C ILE A 169 39.95 -3.64 -15.41
N ASN A 170 41.22 -3.60 -15.82
CA ASN A 170 41.99 -4.81 -16.12
C ASN A 170 42.99 -5.02 -14.97
N VAL A 171 42.98 -6.21 -14.41
CA VAL A 171 43.96 -6.63 -13.37
C VAL A 171 45.31 -6.89 -14.04
N SER A 172 46.39 -6.39 -13.48
CA SER A 172 47.73 -6.65 -13.97
C SER A 172 48.05 -8.15 -13.91
N ALA A 173 48.66 -8.69 -14.94
CA ALA A 173 49.15 -10.06 -14.96
C ALA A 173 50.21 -10.34 -13.89
N SER A 174 50.86 -9.30 -13.39
CA SER A 174 51.85 -9.34 -12.31
C SER A 174 51.31 -8.91 -10.96
N ALA A 175 49.99 -8.71 -10.84
CA ALA A 175 49.37 -8.33 -9.56
C ALA A 175 49.59 -9.44 -8.52
N PRO A 176 50.11 -9.15 -7.33
CA PRO A 176 50.45 -10.18 -6.35
C PRO A 176 49.20 -10.69 -5.66
N SER A 177 49.07 -12.00 -5.57
CA SER A 177 48.04 -12.70 -4.81
C SER A 177 48.11 -12.34 -3.33
N GLY A 178 46.95 -12.32 -2.66
CA GLY A 178 46.84 -11.95 -1.25
C GLY A 178 46.81 -10.43 -1.01
N GLN A 179 46.93 -9.61 -2.04
CA GLN A 179 46.69 -8.17 -1.98
C GLN A 179 45.25 -7.86 -2.35
N THR A 180 44.85 -6.63 -2.13
CA THR A 180 43.48 -6.17 -2.45
C THR A 180 43.56 -4.98 -3.40
N ILE A 181 42.84 -5.06 -4.50
CA ILE A 181 42.55 -3.90 -5.34
C ILE A 181 41.38 -3.17 -4.68
N THR A 182 41.60 -1.91 -4.33
CA THR A 182 40.52 -1.01 -3.93
C THR A 182 40.25 -0.05 -5.09
N VAL A 183 39.06 -0.11 -5.64
CA VAL A 183 38.57 0.88 -6.59
C VAL A 183 37.75 1.91 -5.80
N SER A 184 38.10 3.17 -5.96
CA SER A 184 37.40 4.26 -5.28
C SER A 184 36.81 5.24 -6.28
N LEU A 185 35.61 5.73 -5.98
CA LEU A 185 34.98 6.86 -6.63
C LEU A 185 34.90 8.00 -5.63
N GLY A 186 35.60 9.09 -5.92
CA GLY A 186 35.89 10.13 -4.93
C GLY A 186 37.13 9.77 -4.08
N ASP A 187 37.55 10.64 -3.19
CA ASP A 187 38.77 10.46 -2.39
C ASP A 187 38.74 11.01 -0.96
N SER A 188 37.78 11.77 -0.59
CA SER A 188 37.67 12.33 0.75
C SER A 188 36.38 11.99 1.44
N ALA A 189 36.50 12.05 2.79
CA ALA A 189 35.31 12.13 3.61
C ALA A 189 34.48 13.36 3.23
N SER A 190 33.17 13.22 3.26
CA SER A 190 32.22 14.27 2.97
C SER A 190 32.55 15.58 3.67
N ASP A 191 32.76 16.64 2.92
CA ASP A 191 32.97 17.98 3.39
C ASP A 191 31.94 18.98 2.88
N ASN A 192 32.01 20.21 3.36
CA ASN A 192 31.13 21.30 2.97
C ASN A 192 31.90 22.46 2.30
N VAL A 193 33.11 22.25 1.87
CA VAL A 193 33.95 23.27 1.25
C VAL A 193 33.44 23.62 -0.13
N ALA A 194 33.37 24.90 -0.47
CA ALA A 194 32.87 25.36 -1.76
C ALA A 194 33.88 25.19 -2.90
N ALA A 195 35.16 25.15 -2.57
CA ALA A 195 36.23 25.01 -3.55
C ALA A 195 36.67 23.56 -3.72
N ASN A 196 37.19 23.25 -4.89
CA ASN A 196 37.87 21.98 -5.17
C ASN A 196 39.12 21.89 -4.31
N THR A 197 39.20 20.90 -3.44
CA THR A 197 40.34 20.78 -2.49
C THR A 197 41.16 19.52 -2.67
N SER A 198 40.63 18.54 -3.48
CA SER A 198 41.33 17.30 -3.72
C SER A 198 41.43 16.94 -5.21
N ALA A 199 42.31 16.01 -5.52
CA ALA A 199 42.63 15.63 -6.90
C ALA A 199 41.59 14.63 -7.50
N HIS A 200 40.79 14.01 -6.63
CA HIS A 200 39.93 12.86 -7.03
C HIS A 200 38.47 13.01 -6.59
N GLU A 201 38.06 14.21 -6.21
CA GLU A 201 36.73 14.42 -5.63
C GLU A 201 35.56 14.08 -6.57
N VAL A 202 34.44 13.68 -5.95
CA VAL A 202 33.12 13.71 -6.53
C VAL A 202 32.25 14.61 -5.64
N ARG A 203 31.67 15.66 -6.23
CA ARG A 203 30.98 16.67 -5.43
C ARG A 203 29.80 17.31 -6.13
N THR A 204 28.95 17.95 -5.32
CA THR A 204 27.89 18.83 -5.82
C THR A 204 28.43 20.20 -6.20
N VAL A 205 27.86 20.79 -7.26
CA VAL A 205 28.35 22.03 -7.88
C VAL A 205 27.67 23.28 -7.31
N SER A 206 26.49 23.18 -6.73
CA SER A 206 25.70 24.33 -6.32
C SER A 206 26.43 25.22 -5.32
N ALA A 207 26.54 26.51 -5.66
CA ALA A 207 27.21 27.51 -4.85
C ALA A 207 26.33 28.10 -3.72
N SER A 208 25.02 27.82 -3.74
CA SER A 208 24.03 28.50 -2.90
C SER A 208 23.52 27.67 -1.74
N SER A 209 24.17 26.56 -1.42
CA SER A 209 23.71 25.68 -0.35
C SER A 209 24.12 26.20 1.03
N VAL A 210 23.16 26.15 1.94
CA VAL A 210 23.46 26.20 3.38
C VAL A 210 24.18 24.90 3.75
N ASN A 211 25.08 24.97 4.72
CA ASN A 211 25.89 23.84 5.20
C ASN A 211 25.28 22.45 4.93
N GLY A 212 25.85 21.73 4.01
CA GLY A 212 25.51 20.36 3.66
C GLY A 212 26.76 19.60 3.22
N LEU A 213 26.67 18.28 3.20
CA LEU A 213 27.77 17.44 2.73
C LEU A 213 27.79 17.49 1.20
N ARG A 214 28.81 18.10 0.62
CA ARG A 214 28.91 18.37 -0.81
C ARG A 214 29.78 17.39 -1.55
N GLU A 215 30.56 16.63 -0.84
CA GLU A 215 31.53 15.67 -1.34
C GLU A 215 31.29 14.29 -0.74
N ALA A 216 31.58 13.25 -1.48
CA ALA A 216 31.45 11.88 -1.02
C ALA A 216 32.47 10.97 -1.67
N VAL A 217 32.78 9.90 -0.99
CA VAL A 217 33.62 8.80 -1.47
C VAL A 217 32.87 7.48 -1.36
N GLY A 218 33.11 6.61 -2.30
CA GLY A 218 32.73 5.20 -2.24
C GLY A 218 33.91 4.33 -2.60
N SER A 219 34.02 3.15 -2.04
CA SER A 219 35.10 2.22 -2.31
C SER A 219 34.66 0.78 -2.33
N ILE A 220 35.29 -0.01 -3.19
CA ILE A 220 35.06 -1.44 -3.32
C ILE A 220 36.40 -2.16 -3.33
N ASN A 221 36.51 -3.17 -2.48
CA ASN A 221 37.71 -3.98 -2.31
C ASN A 221 37.56 -5.29 -3.06
N ALA A 222 38.49 -5.62 -3.97
CA ALA A 222 38.57 -6.91 -4.64
C ALA A 222 39.90 -7.60 -4.29
N PRO A 223 39.87 -8.68 -3.49
CA PRO A 223 41.07 -9.46 -3.17
C PRO A 223 41.67 -10.09 -4.45
N ILE A 224 42.98 -9.99 -4.61
CA ILE A 224 43.70 -10.62 -5.74
C ILE A 224 43.99 -12.07 -5.34
N GLN A 225 43.44 -13.01 -6.10
CA GLN A 225 43.65 -14.43 -5.93
C GLN A 225 44.25 -15.04 -7.21
N ASN A 226 45.24 -15.85 -7.06
CA ASN A 226 45.93 -16.50 -8.19
C ASN A 226 45.31 -17.81 -8.63
N ASP A 227 44.23 -18.24 -8.03
CA ASP A 227 43.93 -19.64 -8.06
C ASP A 227 42.64 -19.92 -8.83
N VAL A 228 41.60 -20.22 -8.16
CA VAL A 228 40.32 -20.62 -8.70
C VAL A 228 39.36 -19.41 -8.62
N GLN A 229 38.63 -19.16 -9.68
CA GLN A 229 37.56 -18.19 -9.70
C GLN A 229 36.29 -18.83 -10.21
N LEU A 230 35.36 -19.01 -9.31
CA LEU A 230 34.06 -19.60 -9.64
C LEU A 230 33.11 -18.53 -10.18
N ARG A 231 32.31 -18.93 -11.15
CA ARG A 231 31.18 -18.15 -11.67
C ARG A 231 30.00 -19.08 -11.91
N ALA A 232 28.99 -18.97 -11.06
CA ALA A 232 27.72 -19.63 -11.29
C ALA A 232 26.92 -18.88 -12.36
N VAL A 233 26.34 -19.64 -13.25
CA VAL A 233 25.44 -19.12 -14.30
C VAL A 233 24.02 -19.57 -13.92
N LEU A 234 23.10 -18.65 -13.85
CA LEU A 234 21.70 -18.91 -13.54
C LEU A 234 20.78 -18.35 -14.61
N ASN A 235 19.90 -19.20 -15.15
CA ASN A 235 18.86 -18.81 -16.08
C ASN A 235 17.50 -19.13 -15.49
N ALA A 236 16.60 -18.16 -15.58
CA ALA A 236 15.22 -18.26 -15.14
C ALA A 236 14.28 -17.75 -16.22
N PRO A 237 13.02 -18.21 -16.29
CA PRO A 237 12.03 -17.61 -17.17
C PRO A 237 11.71 -16.20 -16.66
N ALA A 238 11.67 -15.22 -17.58
CA ALA A 238 11.30 -13.85 -17.22
C ALA A 238 9.84 -13.74 -16.74
N GLY A 239 8.97 -14.65 -17.16
CA GLY A 239 7.54 -14.65 -16.87
C GLY A 239 6.75 -13.87 -17.94
N PRO A 240 5.46 -13.57 -17.68
CA PRO A 240 4.72 -13.91 -16.46
C PRO A 240 4.37 -15.41 -16.39
N VAL A 241 4.50 -15.97 -15.21
CA VAL A 241 4.18 -17.38 -14.89
C VAL A 241 2.92 -17.43 -14.04
N ALA A 242 2.02 -18.37 -14.30
CA ALA A 242 0.78 -18.50 -13.55
C ALA A 242 1.03 -18.99 -12.12
N LEU A 243 0.24 -18.49 -11.16
CA LEU A 243 0.29 -18.98 -9.79
C LEU A 243 -0.05 -20.48 -9.74
N GLY A 244 0.64 -21.23 -8.85
CA GLY A 244 0.47 -22.67 -8.72
C GLY A 244 1.19 -23.51 -9.78
N SER A 245 1.82 -22.90 -10.80
CA SER A 245 2.60 -23.61 -11.81
C SER A 245 4.05 -23.82 -11.37
N ASN A 246 4.82 -24.53 -12.18
CA ASN A 246 6.22 -24.76 -11.96
C ASN A 246 7.09 -23.71 -12.65
N ILE A 247 8.17 -23.32 -11.97
CA ILE A 247 9.29 -22.56 -12.53
C ILE A 247 10.47 -23.53 -12.64
N THR A 248 11.18 -23.50 -13.77
CA THR A 248 12.43 -24.26 -13.95
C THR A 248 13.60 -23.30 -14.02
N TYR A 249 14.47 -23.35 -13.04
CA TYR A 249 15.75 -22.68 -13.00
C TYR A 249 16.82 -23.62 -13.52
N THR A 250 17.74 -23.08 -14.32
CA THR A 250 18.87 -23.83 -14.87
C THR A 250 20.15 -23.14 -14.46
N THR A 251 21.07 -23.90 -13.86
CA THR A 251 22.35 -23.36 -13.38
C THR A 251 23.52 -24.20 -13.84
N SER A 252 24.67 -23.58 -14.04
CA SER A 252 25.96 -24.22 -14.29
C SER A 252 27.07 -23.45 -13.59
N LEU A 253 28.23 -24.02 -13.46
CA LEU A 253 29.40 -23.44 -12.82
C LEU A 253 30.56 -23.38 -13.78
N CYS A 254 31.13 -22.18 -13.93
CA CYS A 254 32.39 -21.97 -14.64
C CYS A 254 33.50 -21.67 -13.65
N ASN A 255 34.71 -22.12 -13.98
CA ASN A 255 35.93 -21.71 -13.29
C ASN A 255 36.71 -20.79 -14.23
N ASP A 256 36.59 -19.50 -14.03
CA ASP A 256 37.30 -18.47 -14.81
C ASP A 256 38.72 -18.22 -14.28
N GLY A 257 39.12 -18.91 -13.24
CA GLY A 257 40.45 -18.87 -12.66
C GLY A 257 41.51 -19.52 -13.54
N ALA A 258 42.79 -19.29 -13.18
CA ALA A 258 43.93 -19.81 -13.90
C ALA A 258 44.31 -21.24 -13.50
N ARG A 259 43.68 -21.83 -12.50
CA ARG A 259 43.93 -23.15 -11.97
C ARG A 259 42.66 -23.96 -11.77
N SER A 260 42.79 -25.28 -11.76
CA SER A 260 41.65 -26.17 -11.54
C SER A 260 41.10 -26.03 -10.12
N ALA A 261 39.81 -25.90 -9.99
CA ALA A 261 39.10 -25.99 -8.73
C ALA A 261 39.09 -27.44 -8.24
N ALA A 262 39.19 -27.62 -6.93
CA ALA A 262 39.21 -28.94 -6.26
C ALA A 262 37.99 -29.10 -5.34
N SER A 263 37.69 -30.32 -4.97
CA SER A 263 36.63 -30.65 -4.03
C SER A 263 36.80 -29.93 -2.69
N MET A 264 35.69 -29.38 -2.18
CA MET A 264 35.54 -29.00 -0.78
C MET A 264 34.63 -29.98 -0.06
N THR A 265 34.46 -29.83 1.25
CA THR A 265 33.55 -30.67 2.04
C THR A 265 32.30 -29.86 2.41
N LEU A 266 31.14 -30.37 1.99
CA LEU A 266 29.84 -29.79 2.33
C LEU A 266 29.01 -30.85 3.06
N GLY A 267 28.72 -30.65 4.36
CA GLY A 267 27.97 -31.62 5.18
C GLY A 267 28.60 -33.03 5.20
N GLY A 268 29.94 -33.13 5.23
CA GLY A 268 30.67 -34.39 5.20
C GLY A 268 30.82 -35.01 3.81
N ASN A 269 30.27 -34.41 2.76
CA ASN A 269 30.37 -34.91 1.39
C ASN A 269 31.39 -34.09 0.59
N SER A 270 32.30 -34.82 -0.11
CA SER A 270 33.35 -34.20 -0.92
C SER A 270 32.85 -33.90 -2.35
N GLY A 271 33.07 -32.67 -2.83
CA GLY A 271 32.69 -32.24 -4.18
C GLY A 271 32.84 -30.76 -4.40
N ILE A 272 32.61 -30.35 -5.63
CA ILE A 272 32.36 -28.97 -6.02
C ILE A 272 30.84 -28.83 -6.11
N TYR A 273 30.26 -27.79 -5.53
CA TYR A 273 28.81 -27.66 -5.40
C TYR A 273 28.32 -26.33 -5.90
N ILE A 274 27.16 -26.36 -6.58
CA ILE A 274 26.26 -25.19 -6.76
C ILE A 274 25.14 -25.37 -5.75
N VAL A 275 24.94 -24.37 -4.90
CA VAL A 275 23.90 -24.38 -3.87
C VAL A 275 22.80 -23.44 -4.31
N ALA A 276 21.60 -23.97 -4.52
CA ALA A 276 20.41 -23.26 -4.91
C ALA A 276 19.41 -23.23 -3.74
N PRO A 277 19.11 -22.10 -3.15
CA PRO A 277 18.02 -21.97 -2.19
C PRO A 277 16.69 -22.19 -2.89
N VAL A 278 15.67 -22.61 -2.14
CA VAL A 278 14.30 -22.66 -2.65
C VAL A 278 13.72 -21.24 -2.51
N PRO A 279 13.34 -20.59 -3.62
CA PRO A 279 12.85 -19.22 -3.60
C PRO A 279 11.65 -19.04 -2.67
N VAL A 280 11.57 -17.87 -2.01
CA VAL A 280 10.42 -17.52 -1.17
C VAL A 280 9.14 -17.54 -2.01
N GLY A 281 8.08 -18.11 -1.45
CA GLY A 281 6.82 -18.30 -2.16
C GLY A 281 6.77 -19.49 -3.10
N THR A 282 7.76 -20.40 -2.98
CA THR A 282 7.80 -21.66 -3.73
C THR A 282 8.15 -22.86 -2.85
N VAL A 283 7.99 -24.04 -3.38
CA VAL A 283 8.48 -25.31 -2.80
C VAL A 283 9.13 -26.15 -3.89
N VAL A 284 10.07 -27.02 -3.52
CA VAL A 284 10.68 -27.96 -4.47
C VAL A 284 9.59 -28.85 -5.06
N SER A 285 9.49 -28.85 -6.39
CA SER A 285 8.49 -29.64 -7.12
C SER A 285 8.85 -31.14 -7.14
N ALA A 286 7.85 -31.99 -7.04
CA ALA A 286 8.00 -33.43 -7.24
C ALA A 286 8.41 -33.80 -8.69
N ALA A 287 8.33 -32.84 -9.63
CA ALA A 287 8.75 -33.03 -11.02
C ALA A 287 10.29 -33.06 -11.22
N ASN A 288 11.07 -32.74 -10.16
CA ASN A 288 12.53 -32.79 -10.25
C ASN A 288 13.05 -34.21 -10.44
N SER A 289 14.09 -34.32 -11.29
CA SER A 289 14.96 -35.51 -11.39
C SER A 289 16.37 -35.06 -11.07
N PHE A 290 16.73 -35.17 -9.79
CA PHE A 290 18.03 -34.70 -9.33
C PHE A 290 19.15 -35.71 -9.68
N PRO A 291 20.33 -35.22 -10.17
CA PRO A 291 21.46 -36.08 -10.48
C PRO A 291 22.07 -36.68 -9.22
N ALA A 292 22.81 -37.81 -9.42
CA ALA A 292 23.52 -38.47 -8.34
C ALA A 292 24.51 -37.51 -7.64
N GLY A 293 24.58 -37.60 -6.32
CA GLY A 293 25.43 -36.72 -5.51
C GLY A 293 24.81 -35.39 -5.13
N THR A 294 23.56 -35.11 -5.52
CA THR A 294 22.80 -33.96 -5.02
C THR A 294 22.61 -34.07 -3.53
N LEU A 295 22.79 -32.96 -2.81
CA LEU A 295 22.55 -32.85 -1.38
C LEU A 295 21.32 -31.97 -1.11
N TYR A 296 20.66 -32.25 0.00
CA TYR A 296 19.44 -31.55 0.43
C TYR A 296 19.60 -31.06 1.85
N THR A 297 19.00 -29.94 2.18
CA THR A 297 18.91 -29.47 3.56
C THR A 297 17.53 -28.90 3.85
N THR A 298 17.13 -29.02 5.12
CA THR A 298 15.96 -28.35 5.71
C THR A 298 16.39 -27.27 6.70
N SER A 299 17.68 -26.99 6.81
CA SER A 299 18.21 -25.90 7.65
C SER A 299 17.64 -24.57 7.19
N ALA A 300 17.39 -23.65 8.14
CA ALA A 300 16.89 -22.32 7.83
C ALA A 300 17.78 -21.59 6.81
N LEU A 301 17.19 -20.75 5.96
CA LEU A 301 17.95 -19.96 4.99
C LEU A 301 18.93 -18.98 5.66
N SER A 302 18.71 -18.60 6.92
CA SER A 302 19.65 -17.80 7.72
C SER A 302 20.92 -18.56 8.15
N THR A 303 20.96 -19.89 7.99
CA THR A 303 22.17 -20.69 8.28
C THR A 303 23.05 -20.71 7.04
N ALA A 304 24.32 -20.34 7.16
CA ALA A 304 25.26 -20.39 6.04
C ALA A 304 25.33 -21.83 5.44
N PRO A 305 25.45 -21.97 4.11
CA PRO A 305 25.48 -23.29 3.47
C PRO A 305 26.53 -24.26 4.03
N GLN A 306 27.70 -23.76 4.38
CA GLN A 306 28.78 -24.58 4.97
C GLN A 306 28.45 -25.07 6.37
N SER A 307 27.57 -24.38 7.10
CA SER A 307 27.14 -24.73 8.46
C SER A 307 25.80 -25.48 8.49
N ALA A 308 25.13 -25.60 7.35
CA ALA A 308 23.85 -26.32 7.24
C ALA A 308 24.06 -27.83 7.35
N THR A 309 23.04 -28.53 7.85
CA THR A 309 23.02 -30.01 7.88
C THR A 309 22.56 -30.52 6.53
N TRP A 310 23.45 -31.20 5.81
CA TRP A 310 23.18 -31.75 4.48
C TRP A 310 22.97 -33.25 4.50
N THR A 311 22.06 -33.75 3.66
CA THR A 311 21.79 -35.16 3.47
C THR A 311 21.83 -35.54 1.99
N THR A 312 22.22 -36.79 1.68
CA THR A 312 22.14 -37.33 0.32
C THR A 312 20.75 -37.90 -0.01
N THR A 313 19.90 -38.05 0.99
CA THR A 313 18.52 -38.52 0.83
C THR A 313 17.59 -37.31 0.81
N ALA A 314 16.74 -37.22 -0.19
CA ALA A 314 15.74 -36.16 -0.27
C ALA A 314 14.79 -36.19 0.93
N PRO A 315 14.47 -35.04 1.53
CA PRO A 315 13.50 -34.97 2.62
C PRO A 315 12.11 -35.47 2.21
N SER A 316 11.37 -35.96 3.20
CA SER A 316 9.96 -36.34 3.02
C SER A 316 9.10 -35.54 4.02
N PRO A 317 8.24 -34.65 3.55
CA PRO A 317 7.97 -34.31 2.15
C PRO A 317 9.12 -33.53 1.49
N LEU A 318 9.28 -33.64 0.18
CA LEU A 318 10.30 -32.92 -0.60
C LEU A 318 10.12 -31.41 -0.50
N SER A 319 8.87 -30.93 -0.31
CA SER A 319 8.54 -29.53 -0.10
C SER A 319 9.12 -28.88 1.16
N SER A 320 9.67 -29.67 2.09
CA SER A 320 10.39 -29.15 3.27
C SER A 320 11.84 -28.76 2.97
N THR A 321 12.34 -29.05 1.77
CA THR A 321 13.70 -28.69 1.36
C THR A 321 13.82 -27.16 1.28
N THR A 322 14.83 -26.62 1.91
CA THR A 322 15.15 -25.18 1.88
C THR A 322 16.25 -24.84 0.88
N ARG A 323 17.18 -25.80 0.61
CA ARG A 323 18.24 -25.68 -0.40
C ARG A 323 18.54 -27.02 -1.02
N VAL A 324 18.97 -26.98 -2.27
CA VAL A 324 19.54 -28.11 -3.01
C VAL A 324 20.98 -27.77 -3.37
N ALA A 325 21.93 -28.69 -3.15
CA ALA A 325 23.31 -28.56 -3.61
C ALA A 325 23.61 -29.56 -4.72
N PHE A 326 23.84 -29.08 -5.92
CA PHE A 326 24.20 -29.87 -7.08
C PHE A 326 25.69 -30.15 -7.07
N LYS A 327 26.07 -31.43 -7.11
CA LYS A 327 27.46 -31.83 -7.21
C LYS A 327 27.95 -31.68 -8.65
N VAL A 328 28.82 -30.72 -8.92
CA VAL A 328 29.43 -30.46 -10.22
C VAL A 328 30.45 -31.58 -10.56
N GLY A 329 31.23 -31.99 -9.59
CA GLY A 329 32.30 -32.99 -9.77
C GLY A 329 33.26 -32.94 -8.59
N THR A 330 34.45 -33.55 -8.80
CA THR A 330 35.56 -33.47 -7.84
C THR A 330 36.64 -32.50 -8.26
N THR A 331 36.65 -32.09 -9.55
CA THR A 331 37.55 -31.09 -10.11
C THR A 331 36.80 -30.33 -11.18
N LEU A 332 37.11 -29.05 -11.35
CA LEU A 332 36.66 -28.21 -12.47
C LEU A 332 37.87 -27.47 -13.03
N ALA A 333 38.28 -27.82 -14.25
CA ALA A 333 39.47 -27.27 -14.87
C ALA A 333 39.42 -25.74 -15.01
N ALA A 334 40.58 -25.09 -15.11
CA ALA A 334 40.71 -23.71 -15.48
C ALA A 334 39.99 -23.43 -16.81
N ALA A 335 39.28 -22.31 -16.91
CA ALA A 335 38.50 -21.85 -18.06
C ALA A 335 37.45 -22.88 -18.56
N ALA A 336 36.98 -23.79 -17.69
CA ALA A 336 35.95 -24.78 -18.01
C ALA A 336 34.63 -24.49 -17.28
N CYS A 337 33.53 -24.91 -17.90
CA CYS A 337 32.19 -24.89 -17.29
C CYS A 337 31.63 -26.29 -17.13
N SER A 338 30.77 -26.49 -16.13
CA SER A 338 30.02 -27.72 -15.90
C SER A 338 28.88 -27.90 -16.90
N ALA A 339 28.28 -29.09 -16.88
CA ALA A 339 26.95 -29.27 -17.44
C ALA A 339 25.91 -28.45 -16.66
N ASN A 340 24.73 -28.23 -17.26
CA ASN A 340 23.60 -27.57 -16.62
C ASN A 340 22.90 -28.49 -15.61
N PHE A 341 22.49 -27.93 -14.49
CA PHE A 341 21.61 -28.51 -13.48
C PHE A 341 20.29 -27.79 -13.48
N SER A 342 19.21 -28.46 -13.14
CA SER A 342 17.87 -27.87 -13.09
C SER A 342 17.27 -28.01 -11.72
N LEU A 343 16.69 -26.91 -11.20
CA LEU A 343 15.82 -26.85 -10.04
C LEU A 343 14.42 -26.47 -10.51
N ILE A 344 13.44 -27.36 -10.29
CA ILE A 344 12.04 -27.09 -10.57
C ILE A 344 11.36 -26.80 -9.23
N VAL A 345 10.71 -25.66 -9.13
CA VAL A 345 9.93 -25.26 -7.96
C VAL A 345 8.47 -25.02 -8.35
N THR A 346 7.54 -25.33 -7.43
CA THR A 346 6.12 -25.02 -7.59
C THR A 346 5.80 -23.74 -6.84
N ILE A 347 5.09 -22.82 -7.46
CA ILE A 347 4.68 -21.54 -6.88
C ILE A 347 3.59 -21.78 -5.84
N THR A 348 3.80 -21.32 -4.60
CA THR A 348 2.85 -21.43 -3.49
C THR A 348 2.35 -20.06 -3.01
N THR A 349 3.01 -18.95 -3.38
CA THR A 349 2.52 -17.62 -3.06
C THR A 349 1.20 -17.33 -3.78
N THR A 350 0.36 -16.54 -3.16
CA THR A 350 -0.89 -16.02 -3.77
C THR A 350 -0.74 -14.55 -4.21
N ASN A 351 0.39 -13.93 -3.94
CA ASN A 351 0.68 -12.53 -4.21
C ASN A 351 1.57 -12.41 -5.46
N ALA A 352 1.10 -11.69 -6.46
CA ALA A 352 1.84 -11.42 -7.70
C ALA A 352 2.47 -10.01 -7.76
N THR A 353 2.48 -9.26 -6.65
CA THR A 353 3.09 -7.91 -6.62
C THR A 353 4.60 -7.94 -6.70
N THR A 354 5.20 -9.03 -6.26
CA THR A 354 6.64 -9.20 -6.20
C THR A 354 7.04 -10.39 -7.06
N PRO A 355 8.01 -10.24 -7.95
CA PRO A 355 8.59 -11.37 -8.67
C PRO A 355 9.19 -12.40 -7.70
N ILE A 356 9.25 -13.66 -8.13
CA ILE A 356 10.01 -14.69 -7.44
C ILE A 356 11.46 -14.56 -7.90
N TYR A 357 12.38 -14.46 -6.95
CA TYR A 357 13.80 -14.32 -7.20
C TYR A 357 14.52 -15.62 -6.86
N GLU A 358 15.39 -16.07 -7.77
CA GLU A 358 16.34 -17.15 -7.52
C GLU A 358 17.76 -16.59 -7.53
N ILE A 359 18.58 -17.15 -6.66
CA ILE A 359 20.01 -16.88 -6.56
C ILE A 359 20.71 -18.23 -6.37
N VAL A 360 21.93 -18.36 -6.83
CA VAL A 360 22.75 -19.56 -6.58
C VAL A 360 24.15 -19.16 -6.17
N ASP A 361 24.73 -19.95 -5.27
CA ASP A 361 26.14 -19.87 -4.88
C ASP A 361 26.89 -21.11 -5.30
N ALA A 362 28.20 -20.97 -5.46
CA ALA A 362 29.06 -22.12 -5.75
C ALA A 362 30.23 -22.17 -4.77
N PHE A 363 30.66 -23.40 -4.51
CA PHE A 363 31.72 -23.71 -3.52
C PHE A 363 32.70 -24.74 -4.07
N ALA A 364 33.99 -24.43 -3.98
CA ALA A 364 35.09 -25.33 -4.28
C ALA A 364 36.28 -25.01 -3.38
N ASN A 365 37.34 -25.76 -3.46
CA ASN A 365 38.65 -25.42 -2.91
C ASN A 365 39.59 -24.92 -4.03
N ASN A 366 40.44 -23.97 -3.67
CA ASN A 366 41.59 -23.62 -4.49
C ASN A 366 42.77 -24.62 -4.28
N THR A 367 43.89 -24.38 -4.94
CA THR A 367 45.07 -25.26 -4.86
C THR A 367 45.72 -25.25 -3.47
N LEU A 368 45.43 -24.26 -2.63
CA LEU A 368 45.87 -24.18 -1.25
C LEU A 368 44.88 -24.78 -0.26
N SER A 369 43.87 -25.51 -0.76
CA SER A 369 42.77 -26.08 0.05
C SER A 369 41.93 -25.07 0.82
N ALA A 370 41.99 -23.79 0.42
CA ALA A 370 41.08 -22.78 0.93
C ALA A 370 39.76 -22.82 0.13
N VAL A 371 38.64 -22.70 0.82
CA VAL A 371 37.33 -22.61 0.20
C VAL A 371 37.25 -21.32 -0.62
N VAL A 372 36.92 -21.48 -1.89
CA VAL A 372 36.51 -20.37 -2.78
C VAL A 372 35.04 -20.49 -3.06
N THR A 373 34.39 -19.33 -3.12
CA THR A 373 32.99 -19.23 -3.37
C THR A 373 32.74 -18.49 -4.68
N ASP A 374 31.61 -18.71 -5.27
CA ASP A 374 31.16 -17.84 -6.33
C ASP A 374 30.89 -16.44 -5.79
N GLN A 375 31.59 -15.49 -6.36
CA GLN A 375 31.45 -14.08 -6.01
C GLN A 375 31.15 -13.23 -7.24
N SER A 376 30.91 -13.86 -8.37
CA SER A 376 30.61 -13.17 -9.60
C SER A 376 29.12 -12.98 -9.74
N GLY A 377 28.72 -11.76 -9.77
CA GLY A 377 27.43 -11.39 -10.29
C GLY A 377 26.26 -11.50 -9.35
N ASP A 378 26.48 -11.75 -8.12
CA ASP A 378 25.45 -11.52 -7.17
C ASP A 378 25.45 -10.05 -6.78
N ASN A 379 24.40 -9.70 -6.24
CA ASN A 379 23.91 -8.39 -5.95
C ASN A 379 24.94 -7.43 -5.35
N LEU A 380 24.96 -6.24 -5.89
CA LEU A 380 25.82 -5.15 -5.46
C LEU A 380 25.67 -4.72 -4.01
N THR A 381 24.56 -5.04 -3.34
CA THR A 381 24.35 -4.70 -1.95
C THR A 381 24.69 -5.80 -0.99
N ASN A 382 24.70 -7.02 -1.47
CA ASN A 382 24.95 -8.19 -0.64
C ASN A 382 25.93 -9.15 -1.23
N ASN A 383 26.67 -8.71 -2.15
CA ASN A 383 27.86 -9.33 -2.62
C ASN A 383 27.97 -10.83 -2.36
N GLY A 384 28.26 -11.57 -3.28
CA GLY A 384 28.57 -12.97 -3.16
C GLY A 384 29.86 -13.25 -2.43
N ASP A 385 30.00 -12.75 -1.27
CA ASP A 385 31.13 -13.10 -0.42
C ASP A 385 31.01 -14.53 0.16
N GLY A 386 30.04 -15.32 -0.33
CA GLY A 386 29.75 -16.67 0.12
C GLY A 386 29.17 -16.73 1.52
N ASN A 387 28.76 -15.61 2.02
CA ASN A 387 28.38 -15.44 3.40
C ASN A 387 26.88 -15.26 3.57
N ALA A 388 26.39 -14.51 4.35
CA ALA A 388 25.08 -14.41 4.92
C ALA A 388 23.94 -14.09 3.95
N ASN A 389 24.19 -13.76 2.70
CA ASN A 389 23.19 -13.20 1.80
C ASN A 389 22.31 -14.22 1.12
N PHE A 390 22.58 -15.46 1.38
CA PHE A 390 21.80 -16.60 0.95
C PHE A 390 20.32 -16.56 1.38
N ASN A 391 20.04 -15.80 2.41
CA ASN A 391 18.70 -15.66 2.97
C ASN A 391 17.99 -14.36 2.55
N GLU A 392 18.58 -13.59 1.67
CA GLU A 392 17.98 -12.34 1.20
C GLU A 392 17.35 -12.51 -0.19
N PRO A 393 16.15 -13.09 -0.25
CA PRO A 393 15.52 -13.47 -1.52
C PRO A 393 14.96 -12.27 -2.30
N LEU A 394 14.98 -11.08 -1.75
CA LEU A 394 14.29 -9.90 -2.31
C LEU A 394 15.25 -8.76 -2.62
N GLN A 395 16.49 -9.08 -2.89
CA GLN A 395 17.45 -8.06 -3.26
C GLN A 395 17.09 -7.51 -4.63
N GLY A 396 16.71 -6.27 -4.67
CA GLY A 396 16.36 -5.54 -5.89
C GLY A 396 17.55 -5.24 -6.78
N GLY A 397 18.59 -6.08 -6.75
CA GLY A 397 19.73 -5.98 -7.63
C GLY A 397 19.31 -6.27 -9.07
N THR A 398 19.84 -5.52 -10.02
CA THR A 398 19.61 -5.79 -11.43
C THR A 398 20.41 -7.03 -11.83
N ALA A 399 19.71 -8.08 -12.22
CA ALA A 399 20.31 -9.30 -12.69
C ALA A 399 21.14 -9.02 -13.97
N VAL A 400 22.41 -9.40 -13.92
CA VAL A 400 23.23 -9.46 -15.12
C VAL A 400 23.09 -10.86 -15.69
N ALA A 401 22.56 -10.99 -16.90
CA ALA A 401 22.32 -12.29 -17.51
C ALA A 401 23.59 -13.15 -17.54
N GLY A 402 23.47 -14.39 -17.05
CA GLY A 402 24.56 -15.37 -17.08
C GLY A 402 25.50 -15.34 -15.87
N GLN A 403 25.20 -14.59 -14.84
CA GLN A 403 25.90 -14.61 -13.56
C GLN A 403 24.98 -15.14 -12.46
N GLY A 404 25.51 -15.53 -11.31
CA GLY A 404 24.75 -16.09 -10.19
C GLY A 404 23.85 -15.10 -9.45
N PHE A 405 23.34 -14.10 -10.16
CA PHE A 405 22.46 -13.08 -9.66
C PHE A 405 21.06 -13.56 -9.34
N GLN A 406 20.36 -12.79 -8.51
CA GLN A 406 18.93 -12.90 -8.40
C GLN A 406 18.27 -12.78 -9.77
N GLN A 407 17.65 -13.86 -10.22
CA GLN A 407 16.90 -13.88 -11.46
C GLN A 407 15.41 -13.72 -11.16
N PRO A 408 14.80 -12.59 -11.55
CA PRO A 408 13.38 -12.38 -11.30
C PRO A 408 12.52 -13.16 -12.29
N THR A 409 11.52 -13.85 -11.75
CA THR A 409 10.41 -14.42 -12.52
C THR A 409 9.13 -13.69 -12.14
N THR A 410 8.56 -12.94 -13.07
CA THR A 410 7.30 -12.22 -12.82
C THR A 410 6.11 -13.18 -12.78
N LEU A 411 5.09 -12.82 -12.01
CA LEU A 411 3.88 -13.62 -11.84
C LEU A 411 2.69 -13.00 -12.57
N THR A 412 1.79 -13.83 -13.03
CA THR A 412 0.56 -13.38 -13.68
C THR A 412 -0.31 -12.63 -12.67
N GLN A 413 -0.60 -11.37 -12.97
CA GLN A 413 -1.47 -10.55 -12.17
C GLN A 413 -2.93 -10.80 -12.52
N VAL A 414 -3.77 -10.84 -11.51
CA VAL A 414 -5.22 -11.00 -11.63
C VAL A 414 -5.87 -9.86 -10.86
N GLY A 415 -6.62 -9.03 -11.57
CA GLY A 415 -7.41 -7.95 -10.98
C GLY A 415 -8.68 -8.50 -10.36
N SER A 416 -9.08 -7.94 -9.21
CA SER A 416 -10.39 -8.20 -8.59
C SER A 416 -10.68 -7.09 -7.57
N VAL A 417 -11.94 -6.72 -7.45
CA VAL A 417 -12.38 -5.59 -6.63
C VAL A 417 -13.69 -5.88 -5.91
N LEU A 418 -13.79 -5.41 -4.68
CA LEU A 418 -15.04 -5.23 -3.96
C LEU A 418 -15.24 -3.76 -3.65
N LEU A 419 -16.48 -3.30 -3.72
CA LEU A 419 -16.89 -1.95 -3.37
C LEU A 419 -18.23 -2.03 -2.63
N GLY A 420 -18.29 -1.50 -1.44
CA GLY A 420 -19.51 -1.52 -0.63
C GLY A 420 -19.56 -0.34 0.37
N PRO A 421 -20.55 -0.34 1.26
CA PRO A 421 -20.66 0.63 2.35
C PRO A 421 -19.43 0.69 3.22
N SER A 422 -19.26 1.79 3.96
CA SER A 422 -18.10 2.03 4.83
C SER A 422 -17.78 0.84 5.73
N GLY A 423 -16.56 0.30 5.61
CA GLY A 423 -16.09 -0.85 6.37
C GLY A 423 -16.67 -2.21 5.91
N SER A 424 -17.50 -2.24 4.88
CA SER A 424 -18.18 -3.43 4.38
C SER A 424 -18.05 -3.56 2.86
N PRO A 425 -16.83 -3.68 2.31
CA PRO A 425 -16.64 -3.77 0.86
C PRO A 425 -17.28 -5.02 0.24
N ALA A 426 -17.44 -6.09 1.04
CA ALA A 426 -18.10 -7.34 0.65
C ALA A 426 -19.58 -7.36 1.05
N ALA A 427 -20.20 -6.20 1.23
CA ALA A 427 -21.64 -6.13 1.50
C ALA A 427 -22.44 -6.78 0.38
N VAL A 428 -23.56 -7.39 0.75
CA VAL A 428 -24.42 -8.13 -0.18
C VAL A 428 -25.80 -7.51 -0.17
N GLY A 429 -26.30 -7.13 -1.36
CA GLY A 429 -27.64 -6.65 -1.56
C GLY A 429 -28.65 -7.78 -1.70
N ALA A 430 -29.80 -7.47 -2.31
CA ALA A 430 -30.92 -8.41 -2.42
C ALA A 430 -30.63 -9.58 -3.39
N THR A 431 -29.79 -9.35 -4.41
CA THR A 431 -29.57 -10.32 -5.51
C THR A 431 -28.10 -10.70 -5.67
N ASN A 432 -27.20 -9.77 -5.49
CA ASN A 432 -25.75 -9.96 -5.66
C ASN A 432 -24.98 -8.84 -4.92
N ASN A 433 -23.68 -8.76 -5.12
CA ASN A 433 -22.84 -7.75 -4.50
C ASN A 433 -22.80 -6.40 -5.26
N ASN A 434 -23.77 -6.13 -6.15
CA ASN A 434 -23.86 -4.88 -6.92
C ASN A 434 -25.11 -4.06 -6.57
N ASP A 435 -25.90 -4.48 -5.58
CA ASP A 435 -27.09 -3.80 -5.10
C ASP A 435 -27.10 -3.56 -3.59
N ASP A 436 -25.97 -3.76 -2.93
CA ASP A 436 -25.72 -3.28 -1.57
C ASP A 436 -25.79 -1.75 -1.51
N PHE A 437 -26.10 -1.21 -0.36
CA PHE A 437 -26.47 0.20 -0.27
C PHE A 437 -26.04 0.91 1.02
N THR A 438 -25.88 2.24 0.89
CA THR A 438 -25.84 3.18 2.01
C THR A 438 -27.00 4.14 1.91
N ASN A 439 -27.91 4.12 2.89
CA ASN A 439 -29.02 5.08 2.98
C ASN A 439 -28.61 6.31 3.81
N ARG A 440 -28.80 7.49 3.27
CA ARG A 440 -28.63 8.77 3.93
C ARG A 440 -29.80 9.69 3.63
N SER A 441 -30.04 10.67 4.50
CA SER A 441 -31.06 11.69 4.26
C SER A 441 -30.45 13.08 4.25
N VAL A 442 -30.98 13.93 3.38
CA VAL A 442 -30.60 15.33 3.29
C VAL A 442 -31.79 16.20 3.72
N THR A 443 -31.50 17.25 4.45
CA THR A 443 -32.45 18.29 4.81
C THR A 443 -32.26 19.49 3.89
N THR A 444 -33.23 19.80 3.06
CA THR A 444 -33.12 20.85 2.04
C THR A 444 -34.32 21.81 2.10
N GLY A 445 -34.61 22.33 3.29
CA GLY A 445 -35.76 23.22 3.50
C GLY A 445 -37.11 22.53 3.33
N ILE A 446 -37.21 21.27 3.73
CA ILE A 446 -38.43 20.46 3.63
C ILE A 446 -39.33 20.56 4.89
N ALA A 447 -38.94 21.33 5.88
CA ALA A 447 -39.76 21.54 7.08
C ALA A 447 -41.12 22.14 6.70
N GLY A 448 -42.21 21.52 7.19
CA GLY A 448 -43.57 21.95 6.94
C GLY A 448 -44.14 21.67 5.54
N VAL A 449 -43.36 20.98 4.68
CA VAL A 449 -43.84 20.54 3.36
C VAL A 449 -44.62 19.26 3.50
N ALA A 450 -45.84 19.19 2.99
CA ALA A 450 -46.68 18.00 3.00
C ALA A 450 -46.11 16.90 2.06
N PRO A 451 -46.49 15.62 2.25
CA PRO A 451 -46.16 14.55 1.31
C PRO A 451 -46.54 14.91 -0.13
N GLY A 452 -45.63 14.67 -1.09
CA GLY A 452 -45.81 15.06 -2.49
C GLY A 452 -45.35 16.48 -2.84
N GLY A 453 -44.97 17.31 -1.83
CA GLY A 453 -44.33 18.61 -2.06
C GLY A 453 -42.88 18.45 -2.55
N VAL A 454 -42.25 19.60 -2.77
CA VAL A 454 -40.87 19.64 -3.28
C VAL A 454 -39.93 20.38 -2.31
N THR A 455 -38.65 20.05 -2.38
CA THR A 455 -37.60 20.76 -1.63
C THR A 455 -37.47 22.19 -2.16
N THR A 456 -37.10 23.10 -1.27
CA THR A 456 -36.94 24.53 -1.62
C THR A 456 -35.51 24.91 -2.01
N ALA A 457 -34.54 24.09 -1.58
CA ALA A 457 -33.13 24.34 -1.82
C ALA A 457 -32.43 23.04 -2.29
N SER A 458 -31.24 23.18 -2.85
CA SER A 458 -30.35 22.05 -3.10
C SER A 458 -29.79 21.51 -1.76
N GLY A 459 -29.45 20.26 -1.74
CA GLY A 459 -28.86 19.59 -0.58
C GLY A 459 -27.62 18.81 -0.92
N VAL A 460 -26.68 18.75 0.02
CA VAL A 460 -25.40 18.03 -0.14
C VAL A 460 -25.28 16.98 0.95
N ILE A 461 -24.89 15.76 0.56
CA ILE A 461 -24.58 14.67 1.47
C ILE A 461 -23.28 14.00 1.07
N VAL A 462 -22.52 13.55 2.04
CA VAL A 462 -21.28 12.81 1.81
C VAL A 462 -21.44 11.39 2.31
N TYR A 463 -21.20 10.43 1.44
CA TYR A 463 -21.14 9.01 1.75
C TYR A 463 -19.68 8.59 1.93
N THR A 464 -19.47 7.55 2.71
CA THR A 464 -18.19 6.85 2.78
C THR A 464 -18.41 5.45 2.25
N ASN A 465 -17.69 5.08 1.20
CA ASN A 465 -17.66 3.72 0.69
C ASN A 465 -16.26 3.15 0.84
N THR A 466 -16.16 1.82 0.92
CA THR A 466 -14.88 1.11 1.03
C THR A 466 -14.64 0.33 -0.25
N VAL A 467 -13.48 0.56 -0.87
CA VAL A 467 -12.97 -0.23 -1.99
C VAL A 467 -11.94 -1.19 -1.44
N GLN A 468 -12.01 -2.46 -1.83
CA GLN A 468 -11.04 -3.50 -1.46
C GLN A 468 -10.42 -4.12 -2.69
N ASN A 469 -9.11 -4.20 -2.71
CA ASN A 469 -8.37 -4.97 -3.70
C ASN A 469 -8.34 -6.44 -3.28
N THR A 470 -9.12 -7.27 -3.96
CA THR A 470 -9.17 -8.73 -3.77
C THR A 470 -8.40 -9.50 -4.84
N GLY A 471 -7.72 -8.79 -5.75
CA GLY A 471 -6.79 -9.36 -6.72
C GLY A 471 -5.55 -9.93 -6.06
N ASN A 472 -4.57 -10.31 -6.83
CA ASN A 472 -3.30 -10.85 -6.35
C ASN A 472 -2.11 -9.91 -6.58
N ALA A 473 -2.37 -8.67 -6.98
CA ALA A 473 -1.36 -7.64 -7.24
C ALA A 473 -1.86 -6.26 -6.78
N ASN A 474 -0.94 -5.29 -6.66
CA ASN A 474 -1.31 -3.88 -6.49
C ASN A 474 -2.09 -3.43 -7.72
N ASP A 475 -3.19 -2.72 -7.50
CA ASP A 475 -4.06 -2.29 -8.60
C ASP A 475 -4.43 -0.82 -8.47
N THR A 476 -4.79 -0.21 -9.59
CA THR A 476 -5.31 1.15 -9.66
C THR A 476 -6.74 1.10 -10.18
N PHE A 477 -7.68 1.28 -9.27
CA PHE A 477 -9.10 1.21 -9.59
C PHE A 477 -9.60 2.51 -10.19
N THR A 478 -10.39 2.40 -11.27
CA THR A 478 -11.13 3.54 -11.83
C THR A 478 -12.50 3.61 -11.15
N LEU A 479 -12.80 4.76 -10.54
CA LEU A 479 -14.05 5.04 -9.85
C LEU A 479 -14.94 5.91 -10.74
N THR A 480 -16.19 5.50 -10.93
CA THR A 480 -17.20 6.16 -11.77
C THR A 480 -18.55 6.16 -11.08
N ALA A 481 -19.48 6.96 -11.62
CA ALA A 481 -20.90 6.91 -11.27
C ALA A 481 -21.73 6.59 -12.51
N PRO A 482 -21.90 5.31 -12.87
CA PRO A 482 -22.60 4.90 -14.12
C PRO A 482 -24.08 5.25 -14.11
N THR A 483 -24.70 5.37 -12.95
CA THR A 483 -26.09 5.80 -12.82
C THR A 483 -26.19 6.94 -11.83
N VAL A 484 -26.64 8.10 -12.30
CA VAL A 484 -26.85 9.31 -11.51
C VAL A 484 -28.26 9.83 -11.78
N PRO A 485 -29.06 10.17 -10.76
CA PRO A 485 -30.35 10.79 -10.98
C PRO A 485 -30.24 12.11 -11.76
N ALA A 486 -31.24 12.43 -12.56
CA ALA A 486 -31.22 13.61 -13.41
C ALA A 486 -31.03 14.90 -12.62
N GLY A 487 -30.07 15.73 -13.03
CA GLY A 487 -29.73 17.01 -12.38
C GLY A 487 -28.88 16.90 -11.14
N PHE A 488 -28.55 15.71 -10.65
CA PHE A 488 -27.65 15.50 -9.52
C PHE A 488 -26.19 15.63 -9.94
N THR A 489 -25.36 16.16 -9.05
CA THR A 489 -23.90 16.15 -9.20
C THR A 489 -23.30 15.14 -8.25
N VAL A 490 -22.40 14.32 -8.78
CA VAL A 490 -21.66 13.30 -8.01
C VAL A 490 -20.17 13.54 -8.16
N GLU A 491 -19.50 13.60 -7.03
CA GLU A 491 -18.07 13.85 -6.95
C GLU A 491 -17.44 12.84 -5.99
N ILE A 492 -16.25 12.36 -6.31
CA ILE A 492 -15.51 11.39 -5.48
C ILE A 492 -14.19 12.01 -5.01
N SER A 493 -13.89 11.81 -3.74
CA SER A 493 -12.59 12.11 -3.12
C SER A 493 -11.90 10.80 -2.73
N THR A 494 -10.66 10.66 -3.17
CA THR A 494 -9.76 9.54 -2.83
C THR A 494 -8.69 9.95 -1.81
N ASN A 495 -8.76 11.18 -1.28
CA ASN A 495 -7.77 11.77 -0.36
C ASN A 495 -8.40 12.33 0.93
N GLY A 496 -9.45 11.68 1.43
CA GLY A 496 -10.09 12.03 2.69
C GLY A 496 -10.87 13.35 2.68
N GLY A 497 -11.33 13.80 1.52
CA GLY A 497 -12.13 15.03 1.38
C GLY A 497 -11.33 16.29 1.08
N THR A 498 -10.00 16.18 0.92
CA THR A 498 -9.14 17.34 0.60
C THR A 498 -9.49 17.92 -0.78
N SER A 499 -9.79 17.06 -1.73
CA SER A 499 -10.28 17.44 -3.05
C SER A 499 -11.32 16.45 -3.56
N TYR A 500 -12.18 16.91 -4.47
CA TYR A 500 -13.22 16.10 -5.08
C TYR A 500 -13.12 16.22 -6.60
N THR A 501 -13.30 15.07 -7.27
CA THR A 501 -13.38 15.00 -8.74
C THR A 501 -14.80 14.68 -9.15
N THR A 502 -15.38 15.47 -10.07
CA THR A 502 -16.73 15.23 -10.60
C THR A 502 -16.73 13.96 -11.46
N VAL A 503 -17.59 13.00 -11.12
CA VAL A 503 -17.76 11.74 -11.85
C VAL A 503 -19.14 11.59 -12.51
N SER A 504 -20.10 12.48 -12.19
CA SER A 504 -21.34 12.59 -12.95
C SER A 504 -21.07 13.07 -14.38
N GLY A 505 -21.88 12.65 -15.34
CA GLY A 505 -21.70 13.00 -16.75
C GLY A 505 -20.59 12.23 -17.48
N GLY A 506 -20.15 11.10 -16.93
CA GLY A 506 -19.12 10.24 -17.54
C GLY A 506 -17.69 10.54 -17.08
N GLY A 507 -17.52 11.37 -16.05
CA GLY A 507 -16.22 11.59 -15.42
C GLY A 507 -15.73 10.38 -14.60
N SER A 508 -14.45 10.39 -14.25
CA SER A 508 -13.84 9.34 -13.43
C SER A 508 -12.69 9.88 -12.58
N THR A 509 -12.34 9.16 -11.53
CA THR A 509 -11.10 9.34 -10.76
C THR A 509 -10.45 7.98 -10.50
N THR A 510 -9.20 7.98 -10.05
CA THR A 510 -8.46 6.75 -9.81
C THR A 510 -8.03 6.62 -8.36
N LEU A 511 -7.89 5.37 -7.90
CA LEU A 511 -7.45 5.02 -6.54
C LEU A 511 -6.52 3.82 -6.60
N ALA A 512 -5.26 4.01 -6.19
CA ALA A 512 -4.30 2.93 -6.06
C ALA A 512 -4.46 2.22 -4.72
N ILE A 513 -4.60 0.90 -4.73
CA ILE A 513 -4.74 0.07 -3.53
C ILE A 513 -3.78 -1.11 -3.63
N ALA A 514 -2.97 -1.31 -2.58
CA ALA A 514 -2.08 -2.46 -2.49
C ALA A 514 -2.84 -3.79 -2.45
N PHE A 515 -2.18 -4.86 -2.82
CA PHE A 515 -2.70 -6.23 -2.71
C PHE A 515 -3.30 -6.50 -1.31
N GLY A 516 -4.52 -6.99 -1.27
CA GLY A 516 -5.23 -7.36 -0.04
C GLY A 516 -5.67 -6.18 0.84
N ALA A 517 -5.36 -4.94 0.45
CA ALA A 517 -5.72 -3.76 1.23
C ALA A 517 -7.09 -3.20 0.85
N SER A 518 -7.59 -2.32 1.71
CA SER A 518 -8.82 -1.55 1.48
C SER A 518 -8.56 -0.06 1.69
N ALA A 519 -9.33 0.77 1.01
CA ALA A 519 -9.32 2.21 1.20
C ALA A 519 -10.73 2.79 1.18
N ASN A 520 -10.96 3.83 1.97
CA ASN A 520 -12.21 4.55 1.97
C ASN A 520 -12.18 5.66 0.92
N VAL A 521 -13.32 5.83 0.25
CA VAL A 521 -13.58 6.95 -0.65
C VAL A 521 -14.79 7.72 -0.15
N LEU A 522 -14.74 9.05 -0.30
CA LEU A 522 -15.87 9.90 0.02
C LEU A 522 -16.61 10.25 -1.26
N VAL A 523 -17.90 9.99 -1.28
CA VAL A 523 -18.79 10.31 -2.40
C VAL A 523 -19.69 11.46 -1.97
N ARG A 524 -19.52 12.62 -2.59
CA ARG A 524 -20.33 13.79 -2.35
C ARG A 524 -21.41 13.87 -3.41
N ILE A 525 -22.67 13.79 -2.98
CA ILE A 525 -23.85 13.88 -3.85
C ILE A 525 -24.57 15.19 -3.55
N THR A 526 -24.75 16.01 -4.59
CA THR A 526 -25.53 17.24 -4.54
C THR A 526 -26.84 17.04 -5.25
N ALA A 527 -27.94 17.06 -4.50
CA ALA A 527 -29.30 17.06 -5.04
C ALA A 527 -29.67 18.49 -5.44
N PRO A 528 -30.23 18.71 -6.64
CA PRO A 528 -30.74 20.03 -7.02
C PRO A 528 -31.97 20.42 -6.18
N ALA A 529 -32.32 21.69 -6.21
CA ALA A 529 -33.59 22.18 -5.62
C ALA A 529 -34.80 21.55 -6.33
N ALA A 530 -35.99 21.74 -5.73
CA ALA A 530 -37.26 21.27 -6.25
C ALA A 530 -37.41 19.75 -6.42
N GLN A 531 -36.73 18.96 -5.59
CA GLN A 531 -36.92 17.52 -5.53
C GLN A 531 -38.17 17.18 -4.70
N THR A 532 -38.91 16.15 -5.11
CA THR A 532 -40.02 15.62 -4.32
C THR A 532 -39.54 15.14 -2.98
N ILE A 533 -40.20 15.51 -1.87
CA ILE A 533 -39.86 15.03 -0.53
C ILE A 533 -40.28 13.58 -0.35
N LEU A 534 -39.73 12.94 0.67
CA LEU A 534 -39.94 11.51 0.98
C LEU A 534 -39.66 10.59 -0.22
N THR A 535 -38.66 10.95 -1.00
CA THR A 535 -38.23 10.23 -2.19
C THR A 535 -36.80 9.72 -2.03
N ALA A 536 -36.53 8.51 -2.53
CA ALA A 536 -35.20 7.93 -2.62
C ALA A 536 -34.62 8.16 -4.00
N PHE A 537 -33.43 8.68 -4.07
CA PHE A 537 -32.63 8.84 -5.28
C PHE A 537 -31.39 7.95 -5.19
N SER A 538 -31.27 6.96 -6.06
CA SER A 538 -30.16 6.03 -6.06
C SER A 538 -29.08 6.45 -7.04
N THR A 539 -27.86 6.51 -6.56
CA THR A 539 -26.64 6.70 -7.36
C THR A 539 -25.82 5.42 -7.30
N THR A 540 -25.45 4.87 -8.45
CA THR A 540 -24.53 3.73 -8.50
C THR A 540 -23.11 4.23 -8.54
N ILE A 541 -22.28 3.78 -7.63
CA ILE A 541 -20.83 4.00 -7.63
C ILE A 541 -20.16 2.69 -8.06
N ARG A 542 -19.23 2.78 -8.97
CA ARG A 542 -18.51 1.64 -9.55
C ARG A 542 -17.02 1.77 -9.35
N ALA A 543 -16.38 0.69 -8.92
CA ALA A 543 -14.94 0.50 -9.00
C ALA A 543 -14.62 -0.53 -10.10
N THR A 544 -13.66 -0.22 -10.96
CA THR A 544 -13.21 -1.09 -12.05
C THR A 544 -11.69 -1.29 -11.90
N SER A 545 -11.24 -2.55 -11.95
CA SER A 545 -9.82 -2.91 -11.90
C SER A 545 -9.06 -2.37 -13.11
N GLY A 546 -7.86 -1.83 -12.88
CA GLY A 546 -6.94 -1.43 -13.95
C GLY A 546 -6.17 -2.60 -14.56
N ILE A 547 -5.99 -3.70 -13.79
CA ILE A 547 -5.36 -4.93 -14.27
C ILE A 547 -6.31 -5.70 -15.20
N ASP A 548 -7.59 -5.79 -14.81
CA ASP A 548 -8.63 -6.48 -15.60
C ASP A 548 -9.91 -5.64 -15.58
N ASN A 549 -10.16 -4.90 -16.64
CA ASN A 549 -11.31 -4.01 -16.76
C ASN A 549 -12.68 -4.72 -16.83
N THR A 550 -12.71 -6.04 -16.91
CA THR A 550 -13.93 -6.85 -16.78
C THR A 550 -14.32 -7.01 -15.31
N GLN A 551 -13.35 -6.88 -14.38
CA GLN A 551 -13.56 -6.98 -12.94
C GLN A 551 -14.02 -5.63 -12.42
N LYS A 552 -15.26 -5.59 -11.97
CA LYS A 552 -15.90 -4.38 -11.44
C LYS A 552 -16.90 -4.77 -10.36
N ASN A 553 -17.11 -3.86 -9.43
CA ASN A 553 -18.11 -3.99 -8.39
C ASN A 553 -18.82 -2.65 -8.17
N ASP A 554 -20.10 -2.71 -7.84
CA ASP A 554 -20.97 -1.55 -7.68
C ASP A 554 -21.54 -1.49 -6.27
N THR A 555 -21.79 -0.29 -5.77
CA THR A 555 -22.59 -0.03 -4.57
C THR A 555 -23.56 1.11 -4.80
N LEU A 556 -24.67 1.15 -4.05
CA LEU A 556 -25.70 2.16 -4.18
C LEU A 556 -25.63 3.18 -3.04
N ASP A 557 -25.41 4.44 -3.37
CA ASP A 557 -25.60 5.55 -2.45
C ASP A 557 -26.99 6.13 -2.64
N ARG A 558 -27.88 5.89 -1.65
CA ARG A 558 -29.28 6.32 -1.71
C ARG A 558 -29.50 7.58 -0.88
N LEU A 559 -29.84 8.67 -1.57
CA LEU A 559 -30.18 9.94 -0.94
C LEU A 559 -31.69 10.03 -0.77
N TYR A 560 -32.15 10.24 0.45
CA TYR A 560 -33.56 10.49 0.77
C TYR A 560 -33.78 11.97 1.06
N THR A 561 -34.83 12.53 0.48
CA THR A 561 -35.31 13.90 0.77
C THR A 561 -36.29 13.88 1.95
N GLY A 562 -35.82 13.41 3.10
CA GLY A 562 -36.66 13.03 4.24
C GLY A 562 -37.01 11.55 4.21
N PHE A 563 -37.24 10.95 5.37
CA PHE A 563 -37.46 9.52 5.44
C PHE A 563 -38.56 9.08 6.46
N ILE A 564 -39.18 10.03 7.16
CA ILE A 564 -40.35 9.75 7.96
C ILE A 564 -41.59 10.27 7.26
N ARG A 565 -42.48 9.36 6.89
CA ARG A 565 -43.79 9.64 6.33
C ARG A 565 -44.82 9.60 7.46
N LEU A 566 -45.70 10.60 7.48
CA LEU A 566 -46.85 10.64 8.35
C LEU A 566 -48.12 10.65 7.49
N ASP A 567 -49.02 9.69 7.75
CA ASP A 567 -50.35 9.62 7.14
C ASP A 567 -51.39 9.69 8.26
N LYS A 568 -52.36 10.62 8.16
CA LYS A 568 -53.39 10.80 9.17
C LYS A 568 -54.75 10.43 8.62
N THR A 569 -55.51 9.64 9.36
CA THR A 569 -56.91 9.26 9.09
C THR A 569 -57.80 9.59 10.26
N VAL A 570 -59.04 9.68 9.98
CA VAL A 570 -60.08 9.95 10.98
C VAL A 570 -61.29 9.03 10.75
N SER A 571 -61.88 8.60 11.88
CA SER A 571 -63.14 7.89 11.87
C SER A 571 -64.04 8.42 13.00
N VAL A 572 -65.32 8.33 12.81
CA VAL A 572 -66.33 8.72 13.80
C VAL A 572 -67.11 7.50 14.25
N SER A 573 -67.34 7.40 15.55
CA SER A 573 -68.20 6.38 16.15
C SER A 573 -69.27 7.08 16.96
N ASN A 574 -70.51 7.01 16.47
CA ASN A 574 -71.62 7.64 17.09
C ASN A 574 -72.48 6.61 17.81
N ALA A 575 -72.44 6.65 19.17
CA ALA A 575 -73.29 5.81 20.05
C ALA A 575 -74.38 6.61 20.74
N THR A 576 -74.66 7.81 20.27
CA THR A 576 -75.63 8.73 20.94
C THR A 576 -77.09 8.35 20.63
N GLY A 577 -77.35 7.54 19.64
CA GLY A 577 -78.71 7.22 19.18
C GLY A 577 -79.32 8.30 18.27
N VAL A 578 -78.58 9.33 17.92
CA VAL A 578 -78.99 10.43 16.98
C VAL A 578 -78.18 10.32 15.69
N GLY A 579 -78.85 10.11 14.59
CA GLY A 579 -78.25 9.94 13.28
C GLY A 579 -77.65 8.55 13.05
N ALA A 580 -76.82 8.42 11.95
CA ALA A 580 -76.12 7.16 11.64
C ALA A 580 -74.94 6.93 12.60
N ALA A 581 -74.46 5.68 12.66
CA ALA A 581 -73.32 5.27 13.51
C ALA A 581 -72.01 6.00 13.16
N THR A 582 -71.93 6.65 12.06
CA THR A 582 -70.75 7.41 11.57
C THR A 582 -70.95 8.91 11.53
N ASP A 583 -72.12 9.41 12.01
CA ASP A 583 -72.39 10.83 12.00
C ASP A 583 -71.65 11.59 13.10
N ALA A 584 -71.06 12.72 12.79
CA ALA A 584 -70.29 13.56 13.70
C ALA A 584 -71.29 14.47 14.49
N VAL A 585 -71.94 13.95 15.47
CA VAL A 585 -72.91 14.65 16.30
C VAL A 585 -72.35 14.93 17.72
N PRO A 586 -72.84 15.89 18.48
CA PRO A 586 -72.42 16.07 19.88
C PRO A 586 -72.56 14.75 20.67
N GLY A 587 -71.52 14.38 21.39
CA GLY A 587 -71.42 13.12 22.11
C GLY A 587 -70.78 11.98 21.34
N ALA A 588 -70.61 12.07 20.01
CA ALA A 588 -69.91 11.05 19.22
C ALA A 588 -68.39 11.11 19.46
N ASP A 589 -67.74 9.99 19.28
CA ASP A 589 -66.30 9.86 19.43
C ASP A 589 -65.60 9.96 18.06
N ILE A 590 -64.59 10.82 17.96
CA ILE A 590 -63.70 10.91 16.81
C ILE A 590 -62.42 10.14 17.16
N THR A 591 -62.06 9.20 16.33
CA THR A 591 -60.77 8.50 16.41
C THR A 591 -59.81 9.07 15.34
N TYR A 592 -58.70 9.59 15.76
CA TYR A 592 -57.60 9.96 14.87
C TYR A 592 -56.55 8.87 14.91
N THR A 593 -56.09 8.50 13.76
CA THR A 593 -54.99 7.52 13.60
C THR A 593 -53.90 8.16 12.76
N ILE A 594 -52.71 8.28 13.29
CA ILE A 594 -51.52 8.78 12.61
C ILE A 594 -50.58 7.59 12.39
N THR A 595 -50.40 7.20 11.16
CA THR A 595 -49.41 6.21 10.81
C THR A 595 -48.10 6.91 10.50
N TYR A 596 -47.04 6.50 11.15
CA TYR A 596 -45.69 6.98 10.86
C TYR A 596 -44.84 5.82 10.32
N ALA A 597 -44.00 6.08 9.32
CA ALA A 597 -43.18 5.08 8.66
C ALA A 597 -41.80 5.61 8.29
N ASN A 598 -40.78 4.88 8.60
CA ASN A 598 -39.46 5.11 8.05
C ASN A 598 -39.38 4.40 6.68
N ILE A 599 -39.37 5.20 5.61
CA ILE A 599 -39.43 4.71 4.23
C ILE A 599 -38.11 4.21 3.69
N MET A 600 -37.02 4.29 4.47
CA MET A 600 -35.72 3.78 4.03
C MET A 600 -35.74 2.29 3.83
N THR A 601 -34.98 1.81 2.84
CA THR A 601 -34.77 0.37 2.65
C THR A 601 -34.15 -0.25 3.91
N SER A 602 -34.74 -1.31 4.43
CA SER A 602 -34.27 -2.03 5.61
C SER A 602 -32.95 -2.76 5.32
N ALA A 603 -32.05 -2.78 6.31
CA ALA A 603 -30.82 -3.57 6.27
C ALA A 603 -31.08 -5.09 6.26
N ALA A 604 -32.30 -5.53 6.59
CA ALA A 604 -32.70 -6.94 6.54
C ALA A 604 -32.71 -7.54 5.10
N VAL A 605 -32.59 -6.72 4.07
CA VAL A 605 -32.54 -7.14 2.65
C VAL A 605 -31.18 -7.68 2.24
N GLY A 606 -30.12 -7.43 3.04
CA GLY A 606 -28.75 -7.88 2.78
C GLY A 606 -27.82 -7.59 3.94
N THR A 607 -26.58 -8.11 3.86
CA THR A 607 -25.57 -7.97 4.91
C THR A 607 -24.60 -6.83 4.59
N GLY A 608 -24.16 -6.10 5.60
CA GLY A 608 -23.20 -4.99 5.46
C GLY A 608 -23.81 -3.68 4.94
N ASN A 609 -25.11 -3.66 4.61
CA ASN A 609 -25.82 -2.47 4.15
C ASN A 609 -25.96 -1.44 5.28
N SER A 610 -25.86 -0.14 4.94
CA SER A 610 -25.99 0.95 5.90
C SER A 610 -27.30 1.70 5.73
N THR A 611 -27.98 1.91 6.86
CA THR A 611 -29.27 2.61 6.89
C THR A 611 -29.37 3.49 8.14
N LEU A 612 -30.45 4.29 8.25
CA LEU A 612 -30.69 5.15 9.39
C LEU A 612 -32.02 4.81 10.08
N ALA A 613 -32.01 4.79 11.40
CA ALA A 613 -33.21 4.86 12.20
C ALA A 613 -33.56 6.33 12.50
N ALA A 614 -34.83 6.67 12.53
CA ALA A 614 -35.26 7.93 13.13
C ALA A 614 -35.19 7.77 14.65
N THR A 615 -34.55 8.71 15.32
CA THR A 615 -34.46 8.72 16.80
C THR A 615 -35.23 9.92 17.35
N ASN A 616 -35.88 9.73 18.51
CA ASN A 616 -36.67 10.77 19.16
C ASN A 616 -37.71 11.39 18.21
N LEU A 617 -38.45 10.56 17.52
CA LEU A 617 -39.56 11.06 16.69
C LEU A 617 -40.65 11.62 17.61
N VAL A 618 -40.90 12.94 17.54
CA VAL A 618 -41.94 13.60 18.28
C VAL A 618 -43.07 13.94 17.33
N ILE A 619 -44.21 13.31 17.52
CA ILE A 619 -45.45 13.60 16.80
C ILE A 619 -46.29 14.52 17.67
N THR A 620 -46.62 15.69 17.18
CA THR A 620 -47.40 16.68 17.92
C THR A 620 -48.72 16.92 17.20
N GLU A 621 -49.79 16.72 17.96
CA GLU A 621 -51.14 17.13 17.57
C GLU A 621 -51.55 18.35 18.36
N ASP A 622 -51.68 19.46 17.68
CA ASP A 622 -52.04 20.77 18.26
C ASP A 622 -53.43 21.23 17.82
N GLY A 623 -54.37 21.15 18.72
CA GLY A 623 -55.72 21.66 18.57
C GLY A 623 -56.00 22.92 19.44
N SER A 624 -54.95 23.67 19.77
CA SER A 624 -55.07 24.85 20.65
C SER A 624 -55.65 26.07 19.98
N SER A 625 -55.63 26.13 18.63
CA SER A 625 -56.04 27.33 17.88
C SER A 625 -56.58 27.01 16.47
N GLY A 626 -57.12 28.02 15.81
CA GLY A 626 -57.64 27.98 14.44
C GLY A 626 -58.87 27.06 14.27
N SER A 627 -58.96 26.41 13.15
CA SER A 627 -60.02 25.44 12.82
C SER A 627 -60.03 24.19 13.73
N ASN A 628 -58.88 23.93 14.38
CA ASN A 628 -58.68 22.81 15.32
C ASN A 628 -58.95 23.18 16.77
N ASN A 629 -59.73 24.19 17.06
CA ASN A 629 -59.96 24.63 18.45
C ASN A 629 -60.64 23.56 19.28
N TRP A 630 -59.89 22.58 19.76
CA TRP A 630 -60.35 21.46 20.57
C TRP A 630 -60.93 21.91 21.91
N GLY A 631 -60.40 23.02 22.45
CA GLY A 631 -60.92 23.59 23.69
C GLY A 631 -62.42 23.89 23.65
N THR A 632 -62.93 24.24 22.46
CA THR A 632 -64.36 24.55 22.27
C THR A 632 -65.15 23.44 21.61
N THR A 633 -64.53 22.64 20.76
CA THR A 633 -65.24 21.70 19.88
C THR A 633 -65.27 20.25 20.39
N THR A 634 -64.24 19.84 21.11
CA THR A 634 -64.12 18.46 21.58
C THR A 634 -63.50 18.35 23.00
N THR A 635 -63.56 17.20 23.59
CA THR A 635 -62.90 16.81 24.85
C THR A 635 -62.04 15.60 24.60
N GLN A 636 -60.81 15.54 25.14
CA GLN A 636 -59.95 14.35 25.06
C GLN A 636 -60.62 13.21 25.83
N ILE A 637 -60.68 12.03 25.25
CA ILE A 637 -61.08 10.80 25.98
C ILE A 637 -59.83 10.26 26.65
N VAL A 638 -59.73 10.48 27.95
CA VAL A 638 -58.57 10.11 28.78
C VAL A 638 -58.29 8.60 28.67
N GLY A 639 -57.07 8.22 28.52
CA GLY A 639 -56.64 6.82 28.34
C GLY A 639 -56.85 6.26 26.94
N SER A 640 -57.29 7.12 25.99
CA SER A 640 -57.49 6.69 24.58
C SER A 640 -56.25 6.84 23.70
N ALA A 641 -55.27 7.59 24.14
CA ALA A 641 -54.03 7.76 23.41
C ALA A 641 -53.18 6.49 23.55
N THR A 642 -52.78 5.95 22.42
CA THR A 642 -51.93 4.74 22.35
C THR A 642 -50.94 4.86 21.22
N ASP A 643 -49.76 4.29 21.38
CA ASP A 643 -48.76 4.12 20.35
C ASP A 643 -48.38 2.65 20.19
N SER A 644 -48.29 2.14 18.97
CA SER A 644 -47.98 0.75 18.69
C SER A 644 -46.53 0.35 18.98
N ASN A 645 -45.59 1.33 19.06
CA ASN A 645 -44.19 1.14 19.36
C ASN A 645 -43.82 1.64 20.76
N SER A 646 -44.81 1.72 21.65
CA SER A 646 -44.63 2.13 23.05
C SER A 646 -44.04 3.54 23.20
N GLY A 647 -44.45 4.47 22.38
CA GLY A 647 -44.07 5.88 22.48
C GLY A 647 -44.50 6.50 23.82
N THR A 648 -43.79 7.52 24.28
CA THR A 648 -44.11 8.26 25.47
C THR A 648 -45.18 9.33 25.17
N LEU A 649 -46.37 9.11 25.66
CA LEU A 649 -47.52 9.97 25.39
C LEU A 649 -47.66 11.06 26.48
N THR A 650 -47.94 12.28 26.04
CA THR A 650 -48.30 13.39 26.93
C THR A 650 -49.53 14.12 26.42
N GLY A 651 -50.23 14.81 27.32
CA GLY A 651 -51.42 15.57 26.98
C GLY A 651 -52.70 14.74 26.91
N ASP A 652 -52.73 13.47 27.38
CA ASP A 652 -53.93 12.64 27.41
C ASP A 652 -54.80 12.93 28.64
N ALA A 653 -55.18 14.19 28.78
CA ALA A 653 -56.07 14.69 29.84
C ALA A 653 -57.30 15.37 29.22
N ALA A 654 -58.46 15.29 29.90
CA ALA A 654 -59.76 15.73 29.36
C ALA A 654 -59.75 17.17 28.80
N ALA A 655 -59.04 18.12 29.42
CA ALA A 655 -58.94 19.52 28.98
C ALA A 655 -57.78 19.75 27.99
N SER A 656 -57.03 18.72 27.63
CA SER A 656 -55.87 18.90 26.79
C SER A 656 -56.26 19.28 25.34
N THR A 657 -55.56 20.28 24.84
CA THR A 657 -55.63 20.72 23.44
C THR A 657 -54.38 20.37 22.63
N VAL A 658 -53.37 19.81 23.31
CA VAL A 658 -52.14 19.37 22.66
C VAL A 658 -51.81 17.97 23.17
N LEU A 659 -51.57 17.05 22.24
CA LEU A 659 -51.06 15.72 22.54
C LEU A 659 -49.70 15.56 21.84
N THR A 660 -48.78 14.92 22.54
CA THR A 660 -47.51 14.50 21.91
C THR A 660 -47.27 13.02 22.15
N ASP A 661 -46.68 12.43 21.11
CA ASP A 661 -46.14 11.07 21.17
C ASP A 661 -44.67 11.13 20.85
N THR A 662 -43.81 10.61 21.75
CA THR A 662 -42.37 10.58 21.57
C THR A 662 -41.93 9.12 21.38
N VAL A 663 -41.65 8.75 20.17
CA VAL A 663 -41.17 7.40 19.80
C VAL A 663 -39.66 7.39 19.82
N ALA A 664 -39.06 6.55 20.67
CA ALA A 664 -37.61 6.54 20.87
C ALA A 664 -36.82 6.22 19.59
N SER A 665 -37.34 5.28 18.78
CA SER A 665 -36.69 4.91 17.52
C SER A 665 -37.68 4.26 16.54
N VAL A 666 -37.55 4.61 15.25
CA VAL A 666 -38.23 3.94 14.14
C VAL A 666 -37.18 3.44 13.17
N ALA A 667 -36.92 2.13 13.18
CA ALA A 667 -35.94 1.50 12.30
C ALA A 667 -36.31 1.67 10.82
N ALA A 668 -35.33 1.57 9.93
CA ALA A 668 -35.58 1.58 8.48
C ALA A 668 -36.55 0.47 8.08
N GLY A 669 -37.52 0.81 7.23
CA GLY A 669 -38.58 -0.09 6.80
C GLY A 669 -39.66 -0.39 7.85
N SER A 670 -39.54 0.17 9.04
CA SER A 670 -40.53 -0.02 10.13
C SER A 670 -41.57 1.09 10.14
N ASN A 671 -42.72 0.79 10.73
CA ASN A 671 -43.81 1.74 10.93
C ASN A 671 -44.44 1.58 12.32
N GLY A 672 -45.28 2.52 12.64
CA GLY A 672 -46.12 2.45 13.83
C GLY A 672 -47.36 3.35 13.69
N THR A 673 -48.22 3.33 14.71
CA THR A 673 -49.45 4.11 14.71
C THR A 673 -49.62 4.80 16.06
N PHE A 674 -49.84 6.09 16.03
CA PHE A 674 -50.30 6.88 17.15
C PHE A 674 -51.82 7.10 17.01
N VAL A 675 -52.60 6.65 17.96
CA VAL A 675 -54.07 6.72 17.95
C VAL A 675 -54.54 7.49 19.19
N PHE A 676 -55.52 8.33 19.02
CA PHE A 676 -56.20 8.99 20.15
C PHE A 676 -57.66 9.27 19.79
N LYS A 677 -58.50 9.47 20.81
CA LYS A 677 -59.93 9.74 20.62
C LYS A 677 -60.35 11.03 21.31
N ARG A 678 -61.24 11.70 20.66
CA ARG A 678 -61.90 12.92 21.21
C ARG A 678 -63.40 12.80 21.12
N LYS A 679 -64.10 13.26 22.15
CA LYS A 679 -65.56 13.34 22.15
C LYS A 679 -66.00 14.73 21.66
N ILE A 680 -66.97 14.76 20.77
CA ILE A 680 -67.59 16.00 20.26
C ILE A 680 -68.44 16.62 21.43
N LYS A 681 -68.28 17.93 21.68
CA LYS A 681 -69.04 18.64 22.70
C LYS A 681 -70.45 18.94 22.23
#